data_10522261f205280a0c02d3fb5ee0d0dd
#
_entry.id   10522261f205280a0c02d3fb5ee0d0dd
#
_cell.length_a   1.000
_cell.length_b   1.000
_cell.length_c   1.000
_cell.angle_alpha   90.00
_cell.angle_beta   90.00
_cell.angle_gamma   90.00
#
_symmetry.space_group_name_H-M   'P 1'
#
loop_
_entity.id
_entity.type
_entity.pdbx_description
1 polymer ?
#
loop_
_entity_poly.entity_id
_entity_poly.type
_entity_poly.pdbx_seq_one_letter_code
_entity_poly.pdbx_strand_id
1 'polypeptide(L)'
;MDQKKTEAPVTGAKSKGNVQVLGGLNSNRSTGRPFDKKFEEETVKFVYETFRERQEERRFLERSWELNMNFLSGNQYCDVSAAGELEEEQPRYWWMTRRVYNHIAPAIDTRCAKLAQVRPTMTVRAATGEERDLQTAKIATNVLRSVCEECGFDDVVSRATMWSETCGTAFYKVLWDANSKSAEGGVRIAAVSPFEIYPEDLSGEKLADQGSIMHVKAVPVSEIFERYGLRVEGKDIDEFSLVPGSASANDAGSMGSRLRGVRKNSALVLEYYEKSSSVFPYGRLIVVAGDRLAYYGDLPYENGESGSRTYPFVRQCAITMSGAFFGGSIVDRMIPVQRAFNAVKNRKHEFLNRLTMGVLAVEDGSVDTDELLEEGLPPGKVLVYRQGAAAPKMLGADSLPAEFEKEEERLLDEFILVSGVSELSSTTQNRTHVTSATGLQLLIDLDDTRLAVTVDSVKRALKAVGKQVLRLMRQFAGAHRLMRMTGEGKRVELYYFSSSDITSDDVVFEAETDEANSPAKRRSLIYEMYRMGLFEGEDGKVSAETRERVLDALGYGGLDSTRGLLTLHKNKASEENLRLVTEEVDTDEFDDDAAHIAEHTRYLLSDEFKKNMAAKPRFLAHLRRHELQKKRKNGEKETEN
;
A
#
# COMPACT_ATOMS: atom_id res chain seq x y z
N MET A 1 -21.91 30.97 -27.37
CA MET A 1 -21.77 29.65 -28.00
C MET A 1 -22.28 28.66 -27.02
N ASP A 2 -23.52 28.17 -27.24
CA ASP A 2 -24.24 27.33 -26.30
C ASP A 2 -23.67 25.93 -26.29
N GLN A 3 -23.07 25.56 -25.16
CA GLN A 3 -22.80 24.16 -24.87
C GLN A 3 -24.12 23.46 -24.54
N LYS A 4 -24.66 22.74 -25.49
CA LYS A 4 -25.73 21.77 -25.22
C LYS A 4 -25.16 20.65 -24.35
N LYS A 5 -25.37 20.74 -23.02
CA LYS A 5 -25.25 19.57 -22.14
C LYS A 5 -26.27 18.56 -22.62
N THR A 6 -25.81 17.41 -23.09
CA THR A 6 -26.65 16.25 -23.39
C THR A 6 -27.11 15.67 -22.06
N GLU A 7 -28.28 16.12 -21.59
CA GLU A 7 -28.90 15.56 -20.40
C GLU A 7 -29.45 14.17 -20.72
N ALA A 8 -29.06 13.17 -19.90
CA ALA A 8 -29.68 11.86 -19.95
C ALA A 8 -31.17 11.98 -19.58
N PRO A 9 -32.09 11.21 -20.19
CA PRO A 9 -33.51 11.35 -19.97
C PRO A 9 -33.89 11.09 -18.51
N VAL A 10 -34.47 12.09 -17.89
CA VAL A 10 -34.99 12.06 -16.51
C VAL A 10 -36.36 11.35 -16.52
N THR A 11 -36.36 10.04 -16.27
CA THR A 11 -37.60 9.34 -15.92
C THR A 11 -37.61 9.08 -14.42
N GLY A 12 -38.38 9.86 -13.67
CA GLY A 12 -38.56 9.71 -12.24
C GLY A 12 -39.28 8.40 -11.88
N ALA A 13 -38.50 7.34 -11.69
CA ALA A 13 -38.99 6.13 -11.06
C ALA A 13 -38.62 6.16 -9.57
N LYS A 14 -39.59 6.42 -8.71
CA LYS A 14 -39.47 6.24 -7.26
C LYS A 14 -39.17 4.77 -6.97
N SER A 15 -37.90 4.39 -6.80
CA SER A 15 -37.55 3.07 -6.33
C SER A 15 -37.44 3.08 -4.81
N LYS A 16 -38.42 2.52 -4.14
CA LYS A 16 -38.22 1.91 -2.83
C LYS A 16 -37.61 0.55 -3.09
N GLY A 17 -36.29 0.45 -3.12
CA GLY A 17 -35.62 -0.79 -3.43
C GLY A 17 -34.39 -0.98 -2.58
N ASN A 18 -34.28 -2.13 -1.96
CA ASN A 18 -33.10 -2.60 -1.25
C ASN A 18 -31.86 -2.49 -2.15
N VAL A 19 -30.89 -1.70 -1.71
CA VAL A 19 -29.61 -1.56 -2.37
C VAL A 19 -28.82 -2.85 -2.17
N GLN A 20 -28.66 -3.65 -3.20
CA GLN A 20 -27.70 -4.75 -3.21
C GLN A 20 -26.38 -4.28 -3.76
N VAL A 21 -25.35 -4.68 -3.12
CA VAL A 21 -23.96 -4.22 -3.12
C VAL A 21 -23.12 -4.88 -4.21
N LEU A 22 -22.06 -4.23 -4.66
CA LEU A 22 -21.19 -4.57 -5.77
C LEU A 22 -20.42 -5.92 -5.70
N GLY A 23 -20.83 -6.86 -4.88
CA GLY A 23 -20.38 -8.26 -4.93
C GLY A 23 -21.53 -9.23 -5.16
N GLY A 24 -22.77 -8.75 -5.01
CA GLY A 24 -24.00 -9.52 -5.13
C GLY A 24 -25.00 -8.89 -6.07
N LEU A 25 -24.57 -8.26 -7.16
CA LEU A 25 -25.45 -7.70 -8.19
C LEU A 25 -26.24 -8.79 -8.95
N ASN A 26 -26.30 -9.99 -8.38
CA ASN A 26 -26.99 -11.12 -8.98
C ASN A 26 -28.51 -11.00 -8.99
N SER A 27 -29.15 -9.94 -8.51
CA SER A 27 -30.59 -9.93 -8.55
C SER A 27 -31.31 -8.60 -8.38
N ASN A 28 -30.63 -7.47 -8.54
CA ASN A 28 -31.38 -6.23 -8.69
C ASN A 28 -31.10 -5.55 -10.02
N ARG A 29 -31.49 -6.22 -11.07
CA ARG A 29 -32.40 -5.54 -12.01
C ARG A 29 -33.42 -4.84 -11.12
N SER A 30 -33.35 -3.52 -11.03
CA SER A 30 -34.38 -2.75 -10.35
C SER A 30 -35.72 -3.29 -10.85
N THR A 31 -36.46 -4.03 -10.01
CA THR A 31 -37.79 -4.60 -10.31
C THR A 31 -37.84 -5.83 -11.24
N GLY A 32 -36.76 -6.55 -11.59
CA GLY A 32 -36.89 -7.77 -12.40
C GLY A 32 -37.36 -7.57 -13.86
N ARG A 33 -37.51 -6.34 -14.31
CA ARG A 33 -37.84 -6.01 -15.72
C ARG A 33 -36.58 -5.63 -16.47
N PRO A 34 -36.39 -6.10 -17.73
CA PRO A 34 -35.34 -5.62 -18.61
C PRO A 34 -35.48 -4.11 -18.79
N PHE A 35 -34.37 -3.38 -18.84
CA PHE A 35 -34.37 -1.97 -19.20
C PHE A 35 -35.03 -1.77 -20.56
N ASP A 36 -35.69 -0.63 -20.76
CA ASP A 36 -36.17 -0.25 -22.08
C ASP A 36 -34.96 -0.14 -23.02
N LYS A 37 -35.00 -0.80 -24.17
CA LYS A 37 -33.89 -0.85 -25.12
C LYS A 37 -33.37 0.54 -25.49
N LYS A 38 -34.28 1.49 -25.70
CA LYS A 38 -33.92 2.86 -26.04
C LYS A 38 -33.16 3.54 -24.88
N PHE A 39 -33.63 3.36 -23.66
CA PHE A 39 -32.95 3.86 -22.46
C PHE A 39 -31.58 3.21 -22.26
N GLU A 40 -31.47 1.91 -22.47
CA GLU A 40 -30.19 1.17 -22.41
C GLU A 40 -29.20 1.75 -23.41
N GLU A 41 -29.59 1.87 -24.68
CA GLU A 41 -28.74 2.40 -25.76
C GLU A 41 -28.28 3.86 -25.50
N GLU A 42 -29.19 4.74 -25.08
CA GLU A 42 -28.88 6.13 -24.76
C GLU A 42 -27.92 6.23 -23.56
N THR A 43 -28.14 5.43 -22.53
CA THR A 43 -27.30 5.42 -21.32
C THR A 43 -25.90 4.86 -21.61
N VAL A 44 -25.82 3.75 -22.33
CA VAL A 44 -24.54 3.16 -22.77
C VAL A 44 -23.75 4.15 -23.61
N LYS A 45 -24.40 4.79 -24.58
CA LYS A 45 -23.78 5.81 -25.44
C LYS A 45 -23.24 6.98 -24.61
N PHE A 46 -24.02 7.52 -23.67
CA PHE A 46 -23.59 8.60 -22.76
C PHE A 46 -22.33 8.22 -21.98
N VAL A 47 -22.28 7.02 -21.37
CA VAL A 47 -21.14 6.57 -20.57
C VAL A 47 -19.89 6.41 -21.44
N TYR A 48 -20.04 5.85 -22.67
CA TYR A 48 -18.91 5.70 -23.59
C TYR A 48 -18.39 7.03 -24.15
N GLU A 49 -19.26 7.98 -24.46
CA GLU A 49 -18.86 9.32 -24.92
C GLU A 49 -18.08 10.04 -23.80
N THR A 50 -18.61 10.04 -22.58
CA THR A 50 -17.92 10.61 -21.40
C THR A 50 -16.56 9.91 -21.15
N PHE A 51 -16.49 8.60 -21.30
CA PHE A 51 -15.23 7.87 -21.15
C PHE A 51 -14.19 8.31 -22.18
N ARG A 52 -14.57 8.42 -23.46
CA ARG A 52 -13.65 8.83 -24.52
C ARG A 52 -13.15 10.26 -24.34
N GLU A 53 -14.02 11.19 -23.96
CA GLU A 53 -13.63 12.57 -23.66
C GLU A 53 -12.56 12.61 -22.57
N ARG A 54 -12.80 11.93 -21.44
CA ARG A 54 -11.85 11.88 -20.32
C ARG A 54 -10.57 11.14 -20.64
N GLN A 55 -10.63 10.11 -21.48
CA GLN A 55 -9.46 9.36 -21.95
C GLN A 55 -8.56 10.26 -22.80
N GLU A 56 -9.16 11.04 -23.71
CA GLU A 56 -8.39 11.96 -24.57
C GLU A 56 -7.73 13.09 -23.75
N GLU A 57 -8.46 13.69 -22.79
CA GLU A 57 -7.91 14.71 -21.89
C GLU A 57 -6.73 14.17 -21.05
N ARG A 58 -6.75 12.91 -20.69
CA ARG A 58 -5.74 12.28 -19.83
C ARG A 58 -4.60 11.61 -20.60
N ARG A 59 -4.69 11.52 -21.91
CA ARG A 59 -3.76 10.77 -22.77
C ARG A 59 -2.29 11.07 -22.48
N PHE A 60 -1.93 12.34 -22.30
CA PHE A 60 -0.56 12.74 -22.02
C PHE A 60 -0.05 12.19 -20.66
N LEU A 61 -0.91 12.20 -19.63
CA LEU A 61 -0.57 11.63 -18.32
C LEU A 61 -0.36 10.12 -18.39
N GLU A 62 -1.21 9.42 -19.13
CA GLU A 62 -1.07 7.95 -19.31
C GLU A 62 0.27 7.60 -19.95
N ARG A 63 0.69 8.37 -20.96
CA ARG A 63 2.00 8.15 -21.60
C ARG A 63 3.18 8.46 -20.69
N SER A 64 3.06 9.47 -19.84
CA SER A 64 4.07 9.75 -18.80
C SER A 64 4.19 8.58 -17.81
N TRP A 65 3.07 8.00 -17.36
CA TRP A 65 3.08 6.83 -16.49
C TRP A 65 3.66 5.59 -17.18
N GLU A 66 3.34 5.36 -18.45
CA GLU A 66 3.95 4.29 -19.25
C GLU A 66 5.48 4.48 -19.37
N LEU A 67 5.93 5.72 -19.59
CA LEU A 67 7.35 6.06 -19.62
C LEU A 67 8.03 5.69 -18.29
N ASN A 68 7.42 6.07 -17.16
CA ASN A 68 7.94 5.75 -15.84
C ASN A 68 8.07 4.24 -15.60
N MET A 69 7.07 3.46 -16.01
CA MET A 69 7.10 2.01 -15.93
C MET A 69 8.19 1.40 -16.81
N ASN A 70 8.39 1.94 -18.02
CA ASN A 70 9.47 1.51 -18.91
C ASN A 70 10.84 1.77 -18.28
N PHE A 71 11.06 2.97 -17.73
CA PHE A 71 12.32 3.30 -17.05
C PHE A 71 12.58 2.41 -15.83
N LEU A 72 11.55 2.12 -15.05
CA LEU A 72 11.65 1.22 -13.89
C LEU A 72 12.04 -0.20 -14.31
N SER A 73 11.46 -0.71 -15.40
CA SER A 73 11.74 -2.06 -15.91
C SER A 73 13.07 -2.19 -16.68
N GLY A 74 13.74 -1.08 -16.97
CA GLY A 74 15.00 -1.04 -17.70
C GLY A 74 14.89 -0.73 -19.20
N ASN A 75 13.69 -0.48 -19.74
CA ASN A 75 13.54 0.07 -21.09
C ASN A 75 13.67 1.61 -21.04
N GLN A 76 14.90 2.12 -21.09
CA GLN A 76 15.23 3.52 -20.82
C GLN A 76 15.55 4.35 -22.07
N TYR A 77 15.53 3.73 -23.27
CA TYR A 77 15.70 4.41 -24.54
C TYR A 77 14.38 4.63 -25.25
N CYS A 78 13.46 5.27 -24.54
CA CYS A 78 12.16 5.68 -25.04
C CYS A 78 11.80 7.07 -24.53
N ASP A 79 10.94 7.78 -25.27
CA ASP A 79 10.42 9.09 -24.88
C ASP A 79 8.99 9.28 -25.37
N VAL A 80 8.28 10.23 -24.77
CA VAL A 80 6.95 10.63 -25.22
C VAL A 80 7.11 11.71 -26.28
N SER A 81 6.66 11.43 -27.50
CA SER A 81 6.72 12.37 -28.61
C SER A 81 5.74 13.53 -28.43
N ALA A 82 5.92 14.60 -29.21
CA ALA A 82 5.00 15.75 -29.22
C ALA A 82 3.55 15.35 -29.62
N ALA A 83 3.38 14.24 -30.32
CA ALA A 83 2.08 13.67 -30.67
C ALA A 83 1.43 12.88 -29.50
N GLY A 84 2.14 12.74 -28.37
CA GLY A 84 1.69 11.96 -27.22
C GLY A 84 1.75 10.46 -27.47
N GLU A 85 2.74 9.97 -28.20
CA GLU A 85 3.01 8.56 -28.40
C GLU A 85 4.36 8.18 -27.80
N LEU A 86 4.47 6.96 -27.26
CA LEU A 86 5.72 6.44 -26.72
C LEU A 86 6.55 5.91 -27.89
N GLU A 87 7.68 6.57 -28.15
CA GLU A 87 8.59 6.21 -29.23
C GLU A 87 9.90 5.68 -28.67
N GLU A 88 10.45 4.63 -29.32
CA GLU A 88 11.79 4.16 -28.99
C GLU A 88 12.83 4.98 -29.74
N GLU A 89 13.80 5.48 -29.01
CA GLU A 89 14.95 6.15 -29.63
C GLU A 89 15.76 5.15 -30.44
N GLN A 90 15.90 5.39 -31.72
CA GLN A 90 16.79 4.60 -32.57
C GLN A 90 18.25 5.02 -32.39
N PRO A 91 19.22 4.08 -32.39
CA PRO A 91 20.62 4.44 -32.30
C PRO A 91 21.03 5.25 -33.54
N ARG A 92 21.70 6.39 -33.30
CA ARG A 92 22.19 7.25 -34.38
C ARG A 92 23.20 6.51 -35.29
N TYR A 93 23.94 5.61 -34.71
CA TYR A 93 24.93 4.78 -35.40
C TYR A 93 24.85 3.33 -34.90
N TRP A 94 25.01 2.35 -35.78
CA TRP A 94 24.92 0.92 -35.47
C TRP A 94 25.96 0.43 -34.43
N TRP A 95 27.13 1.10 -34.33
CA TRP A 95 28.22 0.77 -33.40
C TRP A 95 28.04 1.42 -32.01
N MET A 96 27.04 2.24 -31.84
CA MET A 96 26.81 2.96 -30.59
C MET A 96 26.36 2.02 -29.48
N THR A 97 27.11 1.97 -28.39
CA THR A 97 26.77 1.14 -27.24
C THR A 97 25.61 1.77 -26.48
N ARG A 98 24.56 1.00 -26.26
CA ARG A 98 23.36 1.43 -25.51
C ARG A 98 23.09 0.45 -24.37
N ARG A 99 23.94 0.45 -23.36
CA ARG A 99 23.72 -0.31 -22.13
C ARG A 99 22.91 0.53 -21.16
N VAL A 100 22.04 -0.15 -20.41
CA VAL A 100 21.23 0.47 -19.35
C VAL A 100 21.82 0.10 -18.00
N TYR A 101 22.07 1.10 -17.17
CA TYR A 101 22.53 0.98 -15.79
C TYR A 101 21.41 1.50 -14.88
N ASN A 102 20.44 0.65 -14.58
CA ASN A 102 19.21 1.08 -13.92
C ASN A 102 19.42 1.36 -12.43
N HIS A 103 19.48 2.64 -12.04
CA HIS A 103 19.53 3.10 -10.65
C HIS A 103 18.14 3.46 -10.10
N ILE A 104 17.14 3.61 -10.99
CA ILE A 104 15.76 3.94 -10.58
C ILE A 104 15.13 2.77 -9.82
N ALA A 105 15.29 1.53 -10.33
CA ALA A 105 14.64 0.37 -9.71
C ALA A 105 15.06 0.16 -8.25
N PRO A 106 16.36 0.06 -7.89
CA PRO A 106 16.76 -0.11 -6.49
C PRO A 106 16.38 1.10 -5.61
N ALA A 107 16.33 2.32 -6.16
CA ALA A 107 15.86 3.50 -5.42
C ALA A 107 14.37 3.38 -5.06
N ILE A 108 13.53 2.99 -6.00
CA ILE A 108 12.09 2.76 -5.77
C ILE A 108 11.86 1.59 -4.80
N ASP A 109 12.58 0.48 -4.98
CA ASP A 109 12.48 -0.68 -4.08
C ASP A 109 12.82 -0.29 -2.63
N THR A 110 13.87 0.51 -2.43
CA THR A 110 14.27 1.00 -1.10
C THR A 110 13.23 1.95 -0.52
N ARG A 111 12.66 2.87 -1.33
CA ARG A 111 11.57 3.75 -0.91
C ARG A 111 10.33 2.96 -0.51
N CYS A 112 9.90 2.02 -1.34
CA CYS A 112 8.77 1.15 -1.04
C CYS A 112 9.00 0.33 0.24
N ALA A 113 10.22 -0.19 0.45
CA ALA A 113 10.57 -0.92 1.67
C ALA A 113 10.51 -0.02 2.92
N LYS A 114 11.02 1.22 2.85
CA LYS A 114 10.90 2.20 3.94
C LYS A 114 9.43 2.57 4.22
N LEU A 115 8.64 2.84 3.18
CA LEU A 115 7.22 3.16 3.31
C LEU A 115 6.41 1.97 3.85
N ALA A 116 6.80 0.74 3.51
CA ALA A 116 6.17 -0.47 4.03
C ALA A 116 6.42 -0.67 5.55
N GLN A 117 7.50 -0.13 6.10
CA GLN A 117 7.76 -0.17 7.54
C GLN A 117 6.81 0.75 8.32
N VAL A 118 6.27 1.79 7.66
CA VAL A 118 5.32 2.73 8.26
C VAL A 118 3.91 2.15 8.17
N ARG A 119 3.62 1.19 9.04
CA ARG A 119 2.28 0.57 9.16
C ARG A 119 1.73 0.84 10.56
N PRO A 120 1.16 2.02 10.79
CA PRO A 120 0.62 2.35 12.09
C PRO A 120 -0.59 1.47 12.40
N THR A 121 -0.66 0.98 13.62
CA THR A 121 -1.85 0.29 14.13
C THR A 121 -3.03 1.25 14.13
N MET A 122 -4.07 0.93 13.37
CA MET A 122 -5.29 1.72 13.33
C MET A 122 -6.15 1.42 14.54
N THR A 123 -6.47 2.44 15.33
CA THR A 123 -7.38 2.38 16.47
C THR A 123 -8.54 3.33 16.27
N VAL A 124 -9.66 3.06 16.90
CA VAL A 124 -10.84 3.92 16.83
C VAL A 124 -10.94 4.72 18.13
N ARG A 125 -11.08 6.05 18.01
CA ARG A 125 -11.28 6.92 19.16
C ARG A 125 -12.74 6.86 19.59
N ALA A 126 -12.97 6.75 20.90
CA ALA A 126 -14.30 6.87 21.46
C ALA A 126 -14.89 8.27 21.19
N ALA A 127 -16.19 8.35 20.94
CA ALA A 127 -16.87 9.62 20.71
C ALA A 127 -16.94 10.48 21.97
N THR A 128 -17.15 9.85 23.13
CA THR A 128 -17.17 10.47 24.44
C THR A 128 -16.27 9.70 25.42
N GLY A 129 -16.08 10.26 26.64
CA GLY A 129 -15.36 9.57 27.72
C GLY A 129 -16.21 8.55 28.49
N GLU A 130 -17.44 8.28 28.06
CA GLU A 130 -18.31 7.30 28.70
C GLU A 130 -17.79 5.88 28.47
N GLU A 131 -17.93 5.03 29.47
CA GLU A 131 -17.47 3.63 29.43
C GLU A 131 -18.06 2.85 28.26
N ARG A 132 -19.32 3.10 27.93
CA ARG A 132 -19.99 2.47 26.78
C ARG A 132 -19.30 2.83 25.46
N ASP A 133 -18.93 4.09 25.26
CA ASP A 133 -18.26 4.55 24.06
C ASP A 133 -16.82 4.01 23.97
N LEU A 134 -16.16 3.85 25.10
CA LEU A 134 -14.84 3.20 25.16
C LEU A 134 -14.91 1.72 24.77
N GLN A 135 -15.95 1.00 25.21
CA GLN A 135 -16.17 -0.40 24.83
C GLN A 135 -16.52 -0.52 23.33
N THR A 136 -17.39 0.32 22.82
CA THR A 136 -17.73 0.33 21.37
C THR A 136 -16.54 0.69 20.50
N ALA A 137 -15.67 1.60 20.93
CA ALA A 137 -14.43 1.94 20.23
C ALA A 137 -13.44 0.76 20.20
N LYS A 138 -13.32 -0.02 21.28
CA LYS A 138 -12.53 -1.25 21.30
C LYS A 138 -13.09 -2.30 20.32
N ILE A 139 -14.42 -2.49 20.30
CA ILE A 139 -15.07 -3.38 19.34
C ILE A 139 -14.78 -2.95 17.91
N ALA A 140 -14.98 -1.66 17.60
CA ALA A 140 -14.72 -1.10 16.28
C ALA A 140 -13.24 -1.26 15.85
N THR A 141 -12.30 -1.08 16.77
CA THR A 141 -10.87 -1.32 16.53
C THR A 141 -10.59 -2.77 16.17
N ASN A 142 -11.19 -3.70 16.88
CA ASN A 142 -11.03 -5.13 16.63
C ASN A 142 -11.68 -5.56 15.33
N VAL A 143 -12.87 -5.01 15.00
CA VAL A 143 -13.53 -5.20 13.70
C VAL A 143 -12.61 -4.74 12.56
N LEU A 144 -12.03 -3.55 12.69
CA LEU A 144 -11.12 -3.00 11.68
C LEU A 144 -9.89 -3.90 11.48
N ARG A 145 -9.30 -4.37 12.59
CA ARG A 145 -8.15 -5.29 12.54
C ARG A 145 -8.50 -6.60 11.85
N SER A 146 -9.62 -7.24 12.21
CA SER A 146 -10.07 -8.48 11.58
C SER A 146 -10.32 -8.32 10.07
N VAL A 147 -10.96 -7.23 9.65
CA VAL A 147 -11.20 -6.94 8.23
C VAL A 147 -9.88 -6.74 7.49
N CYS A 148 -8.91 -6.03 8.07
CA CYS A 148 -7.59 -5.84 7.46
C CYS A 148 -6.85 -7.17 7.28
N GLU A 149 -6.90 -8.06 8.29
CA GLU A 149 -6.30 -9.39 8.20
C GLU A 149 -6.98 -10.25 7.12
N GLU A 150 -8.31 -10.29 7.09
CA GLU A 150 -9.08 -11.07 6.10
C GLU A 150 -8.83 -10.60 4.66
N CYS A 151 -8.69 -9.29 4.46
CA CYS A 151 -8.46 -8.69 3.13
C CYS A 151 -7.00 -8.78 2.67
N GLY A 152 -6.06 -9.22 3.51
CA GLY A 152 -4.62 -9.13 3.21
C GLY A 152 -4.21 -7.66 2.95
N PHE A 153 -4.63 -6.76 3.84
CA PHE A 153 -4.50 -5.31 3.64
C PHE A 153 -3.07 -4.86 3.39
N ASP A 154 -2.10 -5.55 3.98
CA ASP A 154 -0.67 -5.27 3.80
C ASP A 154 -0.22 -5.40 2.34
N ASP A 155 -0.70 -6.41 1.63
CA ASP A 155 -0.40 -6.60 0.21
C ASP A 155 -1.08 -5.53 -0.66
N VAL A 156 -2.28 -5.12 -0.26
CA VAL A 156 -3.01 -4.04 -0.95
C VAL A 156 -2.27 -2.71 -0.79
N VAL A 157 -1.80 -2.39 0.42
CA VAL A 157 -1.01 -1.18 0.70
C VAL A 157 0.31 -1.19 -0.06
N SER A 158 1.01 -2.33 -0.10
CA SER A 158 2.27 -2.47 -0.83
C SER A 158 2.08 -2.20 -2.33
N ARG A 159 1.03 -2.77 -2.92
CA ARG A 159 0.68 -2.53 -4.34
C ARG A 159 0.29 -1.07 -4.61
N ALA A 160 -0.52 -0.48 -3.74
CA ALA A 160 -0.91 0.92 -3.87
C ALA A 160 0.31 1.85 -3.75
N THR A 161 1.23 1.56 -2.81
CA THR A 161 2.46 2.34 -2.65
C THR A 161 3.34 2.25 -3.89
N MET A 162 3.49 1.05 -4.48
CA MET A 162 4.24 0.88 -5.73
C MET A 162 3.65 1.71 -6.88
N TRP A 163 2.32 1.69 -7.07
CA TRP A 163 1.64 2.54 -8.04
C TRP A 163 1.83 4.02 -7.75
N SER A 164 1.73 4.42 -6.48
CA SER A 164 1.91 5.81 -6.06
C SER A 164 3.33 6.31 -6.36
N GLU A 165 4.37 5.53 -6.04
CA GLU A 165 5.77 5.91 -6.30
C GLU A 165 6.08 5.95 -7.81
N THR A 166 5.52 5.02 -8.61
CA THR A 166 5.79 4.91 -10.05
C THR A 166 4.99 5.90 -10.88
N CYS A 167 3.70 6.04 -10.62
CA CYS A 167 2.77 6.87 -11.40
C CYS A 167 2.33 8.15 -10.68
N GLY A 168 2.83 8.40 -9.45
CA GLY A 168 2.49 9.56 -8.65
C GLY A 168 1.20 9.43 -7.84
N THR A 169 0.28 8.55 -8.22
CA THR A 169 -1.00 8.36 -7.55
C THR A 169 -1.44 6.91 -7.58
N ALA A 170 -2.09 6.47 -6.52
CA ALA A 170 -2.80 5.20 -6.44
C ALA A 170 -4.16 5.40 -5.78
N PHE A 171 -5.04 4.43 -5.95
CA PHE A 171 -6.35 4.45 -5.34
C PHE A 171 -6.61 3.14 -4.59
N TYR A 172 -7.37 3.26 -3.50
CA TYR A 172 -7.99 2.13 -2.82
C TYR A 172 -9.47 2.14 -3.16
N LYS A 173 -10.01 0.98 -3.53
CA LYS A 173 -11.45 0.78 -3.72
C LYS A 173 -11.95 -0.09 -2.59
N VAL A 174 -12.88 0.45 -1.79
CA VAL A 174 -13.46 -0.22 -0.61
C VAL A 174 -14.90 -0.57 -0.92
N LEU A 175 -15.21 -1.86 -0.95
CA LEU A 175 -16.50 -2.39 -1.38
C LEU A 175 -17.07 -3.34 -0.33
N TRP A 176 -18.39 -3.48 -0.31
CA TRP A 176 -19.05 -4.58 0.37
C TRP A 176 -19.28 -5.74 -0.62
N ASP A 177 -18.80 -6.92 -0.29
CA ASP A 177 -19.00 -8.14 -1.06
C ASP A 177 -20.00 -9.06 -0.34
N ALA A 178 -21.21 -9.15 -0.89
CA ALA A 178 -22.26 -9.99 -0.35
C ALA A 178 -21.99 -11.50 -0.53
N ASN A 179 -21.12 -11.86 -1.47
CA ASN A 179 -20.74 -13.26 -1.77
C ASN A 179 -19.40 -13.66 -1.14
N SER A 180 -18.91 -12.89 -0.15
CA SER A 180 -17.69 -13.24 0.58
C SER A 180 -17.81 -14.64 1.19
N LYS A 181 -16.65 -15.24 1.53
CA LYS A 181 -16.56 -16.56 2.20
C LYS A 181 -17.40 -16.66 3.48
N SER A 182 -17.72 -15.54 4.10
CA SER A 182 -18.72 -15.43 5.15
C SER A 182 -20.11 -15.38 4.52
N ALA A 183 -21.03 -16.24 4.95
CA ALA A 183 -22.41 -16.27 4.46
C ALA A 183 -23.16 -14.92 4.61
N GLU A 184 -22.62 -14.00 5.38
CA GLU A 184 -23.19 -12.69 5.70
C GLU A 184 -22.56 -11.52 4.92
N GLY A 185 -21.69 -11.81 3.94
CA GLY A 185 -20.93 -10.80 3.21
C GLY A 185 -19.71 -10.27 3.97
N GLY A 186 -18.91 -9.43 3.35
CA GLY A 186 -17.70 -8.86 3.95
C GLY A 186 -17.19 -7.63 3.21
N VAL A 187 -16.29 -6.88 3.84
CA VAL A 187 -15.61 -5.77 3.18
C VAL A 187 -14.49 -6.32 2.30
N ARG A 188 -14.35 -5.78 1.11
CA ARG A 188 -13.25 -6.05 0.19
C ARG A 188 -12.50 -4.75 -0.10
N ILE A 189 -11.17 -4.79 0.03
CA ILE A 189 -10.30 -3.66 -0.26
C ILE A 189 -9.39 -4.07 -1.43
N ALA A 190 -9.30 -3.23 -2.44
CA ALA A 190 -8.44 -3.46 -3.59
C ALA A 190 -7.62 -2.22 -3.93
N ALA A 191 -6.35 -2.41 -4.27
CA ALA A 191 -5.55 -1.37 -4.89
C ALA A 191 -5.96 -1.22 -6.36
N VAL A 192 -6.20 0.01 -6.79
CA VAL A 192 -6.60 0.37 -8.15
C VAL A 192 -5.52 1.24 -8.77
N SER A 193 -5.16 0.89 -9.98
CA SER A 193 -4.18 1.60 -10.79
C SER A 193 -4.72 2.98 -11.19
N PRO A 194 -3.86 4.00 -11.35
CA PRO A 194 -4.29 5.30 -11.86
C PRO A 194 -4.83 5.22 -13.30
N PHE A 195 -4.45 4.22 -14.08
CA PHE A 195 -4.96 3.97 -15.43
C PHE A 195 -6.47 3.64 -15.47
N GLU A 196 -7.01 3.08 -14.38
CA GLU A 196 -8.41 2.68 -14.28
C GLU A 196 -9.37 3.80 -13.83
N ILE A 197 -8.86 4.93 -13.31
CA ILE A 197 -9.67 6.01 -12.70
C ILE A 197 -9.69 7.26 -13.59
N TYR A 198 -10.88 7.69 -13.96
CA TYR A 198 -11.14 8.86 -14.83
C TYR A 198 -11.98 9.90 -14.07
N PRO A 199 -11.36 10.94 -13.49
CA PRO A 199 -12.08 12.04 -12.83
C PRO A 199 -12.77 12.92 -13.87
N GLU A 200 -13.71 13.74 -13.43
CA GLU A 200 -14.36 14.75 -14.26
C GLU A 200 -13.44 15.96 -14.51
N ASP A 201 -12.72 16.38 -13.47
CA ASP A 201 -11.84 17.54 -13.51
C ASP A 201 -10.42 17.14 -13.07
N LEU A 202 -9.46 17.33 -13.98
CA LEU A 202 -8.04 17.06 -13.71
C LEU A 202 -7.40 18.12 -12.82
N SER A 203 -8.02 19.29 -12.64
CA SER A 203 -7.55 20.37 -11.76
C SER A 203 -8.06 20.28 -10.33
N GLY A 204 -9.09 19.46 -10.07
CA GLY A 204 -9.69 19.27 -8.75
C GLY A 204 -8.77 18.51 -7.80
N GLU A 205 -8.24 19.17 -6.75
CA GLU A 205 -7.25 18.59 -5.85
C GLU A 205 -7.75 17.41 -5.00
N LYS A 206 -9.04 17.34 -4.69
CA LYS A 206 -9.60 16.31 -3.81
C LYS A 206 -10.62 15.45 -4.53
N LEU A 207 -10.66 14.18 -4.13
CA LEU A 207 -11.67 13.25 -4.61
C LEU A 207 -13.10 13.72 -4.29
N ALA A 208 -13.29 14.38 -3.16
CA ALA A 208 -14.59 14.93 -2.73
C ALA A 208 -15.06 16.12 -3.58
N ASP A 209 -14.17 16.80 -4.28
CA ASP A 209 -14.49 17.96 -5.12
C ASP A 209 -14.98 17.55 -6.51
N GLN A 210 -14.72 16.29 -6.90
CA GLN A 210 -15.17 15.72 -8.17
C GLN A 210 -16.70 15.58 -8.20
N GLY A 211 -17.34 16.06 -9.25
CA GLY A 211 -18.78 15.87 -9.49
C GLY A 211 -19.10 14.45 -9.93
N SER A 212 -18.20 13.84 -10.71
CA SER A 212 -18.30 12.45 -11.14
C SER A 212 -16.92 11.81 -11.33
N ILE A 213 -16.87 10.48 -11.19
CA ILE A 213 -15.67 9.66 -11.37
C ILE A 213 -16.04 8.40 -12.12
N MET A 214 -15.21 8.01 -13.08
CA MET A 214 -15.35 6.72 -13.74
C MET A 214 -14.24 5.77 -13.30
N HIS A 215 -14.61 4.51 -13.10
CA HIS A 215 -13.68 3.40 -12.94
C HIS A 215 -13.87 2.44 -14.09
N VAL A 216 -12.84 2.24 -14.88
CA VAL A 216 -12.89 1.43 -16.10
C VAL A 216 -11.88 0.30 -15.97
N LYS A 217 -12.33 -0.92 -16.22
CA LYS A 217 -11.50 -2.11 -16.08
C LYS A 217 -11.82 -3.13 -17.17
N ALA A 218 -10.79 -3.79 -17.70
CA ALA A 218 -10.94 -4.96 -18.54
C ALA A 218 -11.25 -6.20 -17.67
N VAL A 219 -12.38 -6.84 -17.89
CA VAL A 219 -12.83 -8.02 -17.12
C VAL A 219 -13.12 -9.17 -18.08
N PRO A 220 -12.70 -10.41 -17.76
CA PRO A 220 -13.02 -11.58 -18.58
C PRO A 220 -14.53 -11.78 -18.74
N VAL A 221 -14.95 -12.18 -19.94
CA VAL A 221 -16.38 -12.39 -20.25
C VAL A 221 -17.05 -13.38 -19.30
N SER A 222 -16.32 -14.42 -18.84
CA SER A 222 -16.81 -15.39 -17.86
C SER A 222 -17.16 -14.73 -16.52
N GLU A 223 -16.30 -13.84 -16.03
CA GLU A 223 -16.53 -13.11 -14.76
C GLU A 223 -17.71 -12.11 -14.90
N ILE A 224 -17.85 -11.48 -16.08
CA ILE A 224 -19.00 -10.61 -16.37
C ILE A 224 -20.30 -11.41 -16.33
N PHE A 225 -20.29 -12.60 -16.92
CA PHE A 225 -21.47 -13.48 -16.90
C PHE A 225 -21.82 -13.95 -15.48
N GLU A 226 -20.82 -14.35 -14.68
CA GLU A 226 -21.04 -14.74 -13.27
C GLU A 226 -21.59 -13.58 -12.44
N ARG A 227 -21.04 -12.38 -12.63
CA ARG A 227 -21.35 -11.23 -11.79
C ARG A 227 -22.65 -10.53 -12.18
N TYR A 228 -22.91 -10.39 -13.47
CA TYR A 228 -24.04 -9.60 -13.99
C TYR A 228 -25.07 -10.43 -14.74
N GLY A 229 -24.78 -11.68 -15.06
CA GLY A 229 -25.66 -12.52 -15.89
C GLY A 229 -25.73 -12.07 -17.35
N LEU A 230 -24.83 -11.20 -17.80
CA LEU A 230 -24.83 -10.62 -19.13
C LEU A 230 -23.89 -11.37 -20.07
N ARG A 231 -24.34 -11.61 -21.29
CA ARG A 231 -23.48 -12.13 -22.37
C ARG A 231 -22.99 -10.97 -23.21
N VAL A 232 -21.69 -10.75 -23.24
CA VAL A 232 -21.01 -9.70 -24.00
C VAL A 232 -19.96 -10.30 -24.92
N GLU A 233 -19.62 -9.59 -25.99
CA GLU A 233 -18.56 -10.00 -26.91
C GLU A 233 -17.18 -9.76 -26.29
N GLY A 234 -16.33 -10.79 -26.24
CA GLY A 234 -14.97 -10.69 -25.73
C GLY A 234 -14.00 -10.21 -26.80
N LYS A 235 -13.10 -9.29 -26.43
CA LYS A 235 -11.99 -8.80 -27.24
C LYS A 235 -10.70 -8.85 -26.43
N ASP A 236 -9.57 -8.83 -27.11
CA ASP A 236 -8.29 -8.69 -26.44
C ASP A 236 -8.08 -7.20 -26.10
N ILE A 237 -7.86 -6.90 -24.84
CA ILE A 237 -7.78 -5.53 -24.31
C ILE A 237 -6.45 -5.36 -23.61
N ASP A 238 -5.74 -4.30 -23.93
CA ASP A 238 -4.56 -3.85 -23.20
C ASP A 238 -4.98 -3.20 -21.87
N GLU A 239 -4.39 -3.65 -20.74
CA GLU A 239 -4.74 -3.18 -19.40
C GLU A 239 -4.40 -1.70 -19.15
N PHE A 240 -3.48 -1.12 -19.90
CA PHE A 240 -3.07 0.27 -19.72
C PHE A 240 -3.82 1.23 -20.65
N SER A 241 -3.94 0.88 -21.93
CA SER A 241 -4.65 1.74 -22.87
C SER A 241 -6.17 1.60 -22.81
N LEU A 242 -6.67 0.48 -22.26
CA LEU A 242 -8.11 0.16 -22.18
C LEU A 242 -8.87 0.31 -23.52
N VAL A 243 -8.17 0.13 -24.63
CA VAL A 243 -8.76 0.20 -25.98
C VAL A 243 -9.04 -1.21 -26.49
N PRO A 244 -10.30 -1.55 -26.77
CA PRO A 244 -10.65 -2.88 -27.30
C PRO A 244 -10.01 -3.13 -28.67
N GLY A 245 -9.33 -4.26 -28.83
CA GLY A 245 -8.72 -4.66 -30.08
C GLY A 245 -7.39 -3.98 -30.43
N SER A 246 -6.84 -3.15 -29.56
CA SER A 246 -5.52 -2.49 -29.76
C SER A 246 -4.35 -3.45 -29.58
N ALA A 247 -4.57 -4.58 -28.92
CA ALA A 247 -3.56 -5.61 -28.72
C ALA A 247 -3.33 -6.38 -30.02
N SER A 248 -2.44 -5.85 -30.87
CA SER A 248 -2.00 -6.59 -32.06
C SER A 248 -1.02 -7.69 -31.64
N ALA A 249 -1.27 -8.91 -32.07
CA ALA A 249 -0.34 -10.04 -31.88
C ALA A 249 1.05 -9.80 -32.52
N ASN A 250 1.17 -8.78 -33.36
CA ASN A 250 2.41 -8.40 -34.05
C ASN A 250 3.32 -7.47 -33.23
N ASP A 251 2.84 -6.89 -32.14
CA ASP A 251 3.65 -6.07 -31.22
C ASP A 251 4.53 -6.91 -30.27
N ALA A 252 4.53 -8.22 -30.40
CA ALA A 252 5.30 -9.14 -29.58
C ALA A 252 6.84 -9.00 -29.72
N GLY A 253 7.31 -8.11 -30.58
CA GLY A 253 8.75 -7.85 -30.81
C GLY A 253 9.32 -6.62 -30.11
N SER A 254 8.50 -5.68 -29.71
CA SER A 254 8.95 -4.49 -28.97
C SER A 254 9.15 -4.80 -27.49
N MET A 255 10.25 -4.29 -26.92
CA MET A 255 10.59 -4.48 -25.50
C MET A 255 9.52 -3.81 -24.60
N GLY A 256 8.80 -2.80 -25.08
CA GLY A 256 7.63 -2.18 -24.44
C GLY A 256 6.44 -3.13 -24.30
N SER A 257 6.29 -4.13 -25.18
CA SER A 257 5.19 -5.11 -25.10
C SER A 257 5.32 -6.10 -23.94
N ARG A 258 6.50 -6.22 -23.31
CA ARG A 258 6.70 -7.11 -22.14
C ARG A 258 6.05 -6.59 -20.87
N LEU A 259 5.76 -5.30 -20.80
CA LEU A 259 5.10 -4.64 -19.66
C LEU A 259 3.59 -4.57 -19.82
N ARG A 260 3.07 -4.75 -21.02
CA ARG A 260 1.65 -4.64 -21.30
C ARG A 260 0.97 -5.98 -21.03
N GLY A 261 0.12 -6.01 -20.01
CA GLY A 261 -0.79 -7.12 -19.77
C GLY A 261 -1.92 -7.08 -20.77
N VAL A 262 -1.98 -8.00 -21.72
CA VAL A 262 -3.14 -8.17 -22.61
C VAL A 262 -4.11 -9.13 -21.96
N ARG A 263 -5.30 -8.66 -21.62
CA ARG A 263 -6.39 -9.51 -21.18
C ARG A 263 -7.14 -10.04 -22.38
N LYS A 264 -7.01 -11.36 -22.59
CA LYS A 264 -7.68 -12.07 -23.68
C LYS A 264 -9.15 -12.30 -23.34
N ASN A 265 -10.01 -12.30 -24.36
CA ASN A 265 -11.44 -12.57 -24.24
C ASN A 265 -12.11 -11.79 -23.10
N SER A 266 -11.89 -10.50 -23.06
CA SER A 266 -12.37 -9.59 -22.03
C SER A 266 -13.25 -8.49 -22.62
N ALA A 267 -14.06 -7.87 -21.79
CA ALA A 267 -14.80 -6.67 -22.17
C ALA A 267 -14.57 -5.57 -21.13
N LEU A 268 -14.73 -4.31 -21.53
CA LEU A 268 -14.64 -3.19 -20.62
C LEU A 268 -15.86 -3.16 -19.70
N VAL A 269 -15.61 -3.02 -18.41
CA VAL A 269 -16.62 -2.68 -17.42
C VAL A 269 -16.38 -1.25 -17.00
N LEU A 270 -17.35 -0.39 -17.31
CA LEU A 270 -17.33 1.04 -16.97
C LEU A 270 -18.30 1.29 -15.82
N GLU A 271 -17.78 1.75 -14.72
CA GLU A 271 -18.55 2.15 -13.55
C GLU A 271 -18.52 3.69 -13.47
N TYR A 272 -19.65 4.34 -13.71
CA TYR A 272 -19.80 5.79 -13.65
C TYR A 272 -20.47 6.17 -12.33
N TYR A 273 -19.74 6.88 -11.48
CA TYR A 273 -20.16 7.37 -10.19
C TYR A 273 -20.41 8.88 -10.28
N GLU A 274 -21.59 9.32 -9.92
CA GLU A 274 -21.95 10.74 -9.86
C GLU A 274 -22.36 11.12 -8.45
N LYS A 275 -21.86 12.25 -7.97
CA LYS A 275 -22.13 12.79 -6.64
C LYS A 275 -23.57 13.25 -6.51
N SER A 276 -24.04 13.31 -5.26
CA SER A 276 -25.35 13.89 -4.92
C SER A 276 -25.51 15.29 -5.49
N SER A 277 -26.60 15.51 -6.22
CA SER A 277 -26.95 16.77 -6.85
C SER A 277 -28.44 17.07 -6.62
N SER A 278 -28.91 18.24 -7.04
CA SER A 278 -30.35 18.60 -6.96
C SER A 278 -31.21 17.64 -7.78
N VAL A 279 -30.69 17.05 -8.84
CA VAL A 279 -31.40 16.10 -9.72
C VAL A 279 -31.32 14.68 -9.14
N PHE A 280 -30.17 14.31 -8.57
CA PHE A 280 -29.93 12.99 -7.96
C PHE A 280 -29.53 13.16 -6.49
N PRO A 281 -30.49 13.25 -5.56
CA PRO A 281 -30.19 13.54 -4.14
C PRO A 281 -29.24 12.52 -3.48
N TYR A 282 -29.29 11.27 -3.93
CA TYR A 282 -28.42 10.19 -3.44
C TYR A 282 -27.25 9.88 -4.37
N GLY A 283 -27.00 10.77 -5.37
CA GLY A 283 -26.06 10.48 -6.44
C GLY A 283 -26.56 9.35 -7.33
N ARG A 284 -25.75 8.94 -8.30
CA ARG A 284 -26.08 7.78 -9.13
C ARG A 284 -24.86 6.94 -9.49
N LEU A 285 -25.12 5.65 -9.65
CA LEU A 285 -24.17 4.67 -10.15
C LEU A 285 -24.73 4.03 -11.42
N ILE A 286 -23.93 4.06 -12.49
CA ILE A 286 -24.23 3.39 -13.74
C ILE A 286 -23.10 2.40 -14.01
N VAL A 287 -23.43 1.13 -14.28
CA VAL A 287 -22.46 0.12 -14.66
C VAL A 287 -22.78 -0.40 -16.05
N VAL A 288 -21.84 -0.26 -16.96
CA VAL A 288 -21.92 -0.75 -18.33
C VAL A 288 -20.89 -1.84 -18.51
N ALA A 289 -21.29 -3.00 -19.00
CA ALA A 289 -20.40 -4.13 -19.29
C ALA A 289 -20.43 -4.43 -20.80
N GLY A 290 -19.32 -4.13 -21.48
CA GLY A 290 -19.30 -4.16 -22.94
C GLY A 290 -20.31 -3.17 -23.52
N ASP A 291 -21.25 -3.66 -24.33
CA ASP A 291 -22.32 -2.90 -24.99
C ASP A 291 -23.66 -2.93 -24.22
N ARG A 292 -23.68 -3.49 -23.01
CA ARG A 292 -24.90 -3.74 -22.24
C ARG A 292 -24.91 -2.97 -20.91
N LEU A 293 -26.08 -2.44 -20.54
CA LEU A 293 -26.30 -1.83 -19.24
C LEU A 293 -26.46 -2.91 -18.16
N ALA A 294 -25.51 -2.98 -17.22
CA ALA A 294 -25.52 -3.94 -16.14
C ALA A 294 -26.28 -3.45 -14.90
N TYR A 295 -26.12 -2.18 -14.56
CA TYR A 295 -26.76 -1.58 -13.36
C TYR A 295 -27.03 -0.09 -13.57
N TYR A 296 -28.14 0.37 -13.02
CA TYR A 296 -28.49 1.78 -12.92
C TYR A 296 -29.23 2.02 -11.60
N GLY A 297 -28.73 2.90 -10.76
CA GLY A 297 -29.34 3.19 -9.45
C GLY A 297 -28.57 4.23 -8.66
N ASP A 298 -28.96 4.42 -7.41
CA ASP A 298 -28.31 5.35 -6.48
C ASP A 298 -26.92 4.86 -6.08
N LEU A 299 -26.05 5.78 -5.61
CA LEU A 299 -24.79 5.40 -5.01
C LEU A 299 -25.02 4.49 -3.79
N PRO A 300 -24.28 3.38 -3.67
CA PRO A 300 -24.57 2.38 -2.64
C PRO A 300 -24.10 2.75 -1.22
N TYR A 301 -23.11 3.64 -1.07
CA TYR A 301 -22.39 3.81 0.19
C TYR A 301 -22.68 5.13 0.88
N GLU A 302 -23.12 5.05 2.13
CA GLU A 302 -23.42 6.19 2.97
C GLU A 302 -22.16 6.83 3.58
N ASN A 303 -22.18 8.18 3.67
CA ASN A 303 -21.11 8.98 4.22
C ASN A 303 -21.51 9.58 5.58
N GLY A 304 -21.46 8.77 6.64
CA GLY A 304 -21.79 9.21 8.00
C GLY A 304 -23.30 9.31 8.27
N GLU A 305 -23.67 10.14 9.25
CA GLU A 305 -25.05 10.24 9.76
C GLU A 305 -25.99 11.07 8.88
N SER A 306 -25.45 11.91 8.01
CA SER A 306 -26.26 12.86 7.21
C SER A 306 -26.99 12.25 6.01
N GLY A 307 -26.88 10.93 5.79
CA GLY A 307 -27.50 10.26 4.63
C GLY A 307 -26.89 10.64 3.28
N SER A 308 -25.84 11.48 3.25
CA SER A 308 -25.08 11.75 2.04
C SER A 308 -24.31 10.50 1.61
N ARG A 309 -24.16 10.30 0.30
CA ARG A 309 -23.44 9.14 -0.23
C ARG A 309 -22.10 9.55 -0.83
N THR A 310 -21.13 8.64 -0.82
CA THR A 310 -19.75 8.89 -1.23
C THR A 310 -19.26 7.88 -2.24
N TYR A 311 -18.14 8.22 -2.88
CA TYR A 311 -17.40 7.31 -3.75
C TYR A 311 -16.69 6.23 -2.95
N PRO A 312 -16.60 4.99 -3.47
CA PRO A 312 -15.87 3.89 -2.81
C PRO A 312 -14.35 3.99 -2.99
N PHE A 313 -13.83 5.15 -3.27
CA PHE A 313 -12.41 5.36 -3.57
C PHE A 313 -11.72 6.19 -2.51
N VAL A 314 -10.46 5.86 -2.24
CA VAL A 314 -9.53 6.68 -1.46
C VAL A 314 -8.28 6.89 -2.28
N ARG A 315 -7.80 8.13 -2.37
CA ARG A 315 -6.62 8.52 -3.15
C ARG A 315 -5.39 8.58 -2.25
N GLN A 316 -4.26 8.04 -2.75
CA GLN A 316 -2.92 8.17 -2.18
C GLN A 316 -2.01 8.80 -3.23
N CYS A 317 -1.25 9.84 -2.88
CA CYS A 317 -0.27 10.48 -3.75
C CYS A 317 1.14 10.34 -3.18
N ALA A 318 2.14 10.09 -4.02
CA ALA A 318 3.54 10.15 -3.62
C ALA A 318 3.98 11.59 -3.37
N ILE A 319 3.74 12.47 -4.34
CA ILE A 319 4.01 13.90 -4.26
C ILE A 319 2.72 14.64 -4.61
N THR A 320 2.21 15.42 -3.67
CA THR A 320 1.01 16.23 -3.92
C THR A 320 1.38 17.41 -4.83
N MET A 321 0.65 17.60 -5.91
CA MET A 321 0.78 18.73 -6.82
C MET A 321 -0.42 19.67 -6.66
N SER A 322 -0.17 20.95 -6.43
CA SER A 322 -1.22 21.95 -6.33
C SER A 322 -1.90 22.16 -7.69
N GLY A 323 -3.24 22.22 -7.69
CA GLY A 323 -4.03 22.39 -8.91
C GLY A 323 -4.03 21.15 -9.82
N ALA A 324 -3.76 19.96 -9.28
CA ALA A 324 -3.83 18.73 -10.05
C ALA A 324 -4.47 17.59 -9.25
N PHE A 325 -5.32 16.81 -9.93
CA PHE A 325 -5.92 15.61 -9.36
C PHE A 325 -4.89 14.49 -9.18
N PHE A 326 -4.01 14.28 -10.13
CA PHE A 326 -2.95 13.29 -10.05
C PHE A 326 -1.69 13.91 -9.48
N GLY A 327 -1.06 13.21 -8.53
CA GLY A 327 0.22 13.60 -7.95
C GLY A 327 1.40 13.33 -8.90
N GLY A 328 2.55 13.90 -8.58
CA GLY A 328 3.80 13.65 -9.28
C GLY A 328 4.49 12.37 -8.81
N SER A 329 5.19 11.71 -9.73
CA SER A 329 6.02 10.56 -9.44
C SER A 329 7.44 11.00 -9.07
N ILE A 330 8.10 10.21 -8.23
CA ILE A 330 9.53 10.38 -8.00
C ILE A 330 10.35 9.92 -9.21
N VAL A 331 9.83 8.96 -9.98
CA VAL A 331 10.47 8.46 -11.20
C VAL A 331 10.61 9.57 -12.24
N ASP A 332 9.57 10.42 -12.42
CA ASP A 332 9.62 11.58 -13.34
C ASP A 332 10.85 12.45 -13.06
N ARG A 333 11.18 12.64 -11.78
CA ARG A 333 12.32 13.47 -11.36
C ARG A 333 13.66 12.77 -11.55
N MET A 334 13.69 11.44 -11.51
CA MET A 334 14.92 10.65 -11.67
C MET A 334 15.27 10.39 -13.14
N ILE A 335 14.30 10.39 -14.06
CA ILE A 335 14.52 10.12 -15.48
C ILE A 335 15.64 10.98 -16.10
N PRO A 336 15.69 12.31 -15.92
CA PRO A 336 16.75 13.14 -16.51
C PRO A 336 18.15 12.73 -16.02
N VAL A 337 18.29 12.45 -14.73
CA VAL A 337 19.56 12.02 -14.12
C VAL A 337 19.97 10.66 -14.66
N GLN A 338 19.00 9.73 -14.77
CA GLN A 338 19.23 8.38 -15.32
C GLN A 338 19.69 8.42 -16.78
N ARG A 339 19.09 9.27 -17.61
CA ARG A 339 19.52 9.47 -19.00
C ARG A 339 20.95 10.00 -19.09
N ALA A 340 21.29 11.01 -18.28
CA ALA A 340 22.63 11.55 -18.20
C ALA A 340 23.65 10.48 -17.76
N PHE A 341 23.32 9.69 -16.74
CA PHE A 341 24.17 8.63 -16.23
C PHE A 341 24.45 7.55 -17.30
N ASN A 342 23.41 7.07 -17.97
CA ASN A 342 23.55 6.10 -19.07
C ASN A 342 24.42 6.66 -20.21
N ALA A 343 24.24 7.93 -20.55
CA ALA A 343 25.02 8.58 -21.60
C ALA A 343 26.52 8.67 -21.24
N VAL A 344 26.85 9.06 -20.00
CA VAL A 344 28.24 9.14 -19.50
C VAL A 344 28.87 7.75 -19.47
N LYS A 345 28.19 6.75 -18.93
CA LYS A 345 28.67 5.36 -18.86
C LYS A 345 28.92 4.77 -20.24
N ASN A 346 27.99 4.95 -21.18
CA ASN A 346 28.15 4.42 -22.53
C ASN A 346 29.31 5.11 -23.27
N ARG A 347 29.46 6.45 -23.13
CA ARG A 347 30.60 7.18 -23.69
C ARG A 347 31.93 6.71 -23.08
N LYS A 348 31.97 6.47 -21.76
CA LYS A 348 33.14 5.91 -21.08
C LYS A 348 33.49 4.54 -21.67
N HIS A 349 32.52 3.66 -21.90
CA HIS A 349 32.75 2.36 -22.53
C HIS A 349 33.22 2.48 -23.98
N GLU A 350 32.63 3.38 -24.78
CA GLU A 350 33.08 3.64 -26.14
C GLU A 350 34.51 4.15 -26.17
N PHE A 351 34.86 5.05 -25.24
CA PHE A 351 36.24 5.54 -25.10
C PHE A 351 37.19 4.44 -24.73
N LEU A 352 36.87 3.58 -23.76
CA LEU A 352 37.67 2.42 -23.37
C LEU A 352 37.83 1.43 -24.52
N ASN A 353 36.81 1.17 -25.30
CA ASN A 353 36.90 0.30 -26.48
C ASN A 353 37.85 0.89 -27.52
N ARG A 354 37.81 2.21 -27.76
CA ARG A 354 38.74 2.87 -28.66
C ARG A 354 40.17 2.85 -28.12
N LEU A 355 40.34 3.03 -26.81
CA LEU A 355 41.64 2.95 -26.16
C LEU A 355 42.27 1.57 -26.30
N THR A 356 41.46 0.50 -26.12
CA THR A 356 41.93 -0.89 -26.20
C THR A 356 42.14 -1.38 -27.63
N MET A 357 41.28 -1.01 -28.56
CA MET A 357 41.37 -1.42 -29.94
C MET A 357 42.30 -0.50 -30.77
N GLY A 358 42.40 0.78 -30.40
CA GLY A 358 43.14 1.79 -31.16
C GLY A 358 42.52 2.08 -32.53
N VAL A 359 43.00 3.10 -33.18
CA VAL A 359 42.72 3.38 -34.61
C VAL A 359 44.03 3.26 -35.35
N LEU A 360 44.10 2.32 -36.29
CA LEU A 360 45.27 2.18 -37.12
C LEU A 360 45.23 3.22 -38.25
N ALA A 361 46.16 4.15 -38.24
CA ALA A 361 46.36 5.08 -39.33
C ALA A 361 47.39 4.51 -40.29
N VAL A 362 46.97 4.30 -41.52
CA VAL A 362 47.84 3.80 -42.60
C VAL A 362 47.82 4.81 -43.77
N GLU A 363 48.92 4.92 -44.45
CA GLU A 363 49.06 5.72 -45.66
C GLU A 363 48.29 5.03 -46.79
N ASP A 364 47.56 5.80 -47.60
CA ASP A 364 46.73 5.24 -48.67
C ASP A 364 47.58 4.35 -49.61
N GLY A 365 47.08 3.11 -49.83
CA GLY A 365 47.77 2.13 -50.65
C GLY A 365 49.05 1.52 -50.03
N SER A 366 49.33 1.76 -48.73
CA SER A 366 50.48 1.17 -48.04
C SER A 366 50.22 -0.25 -47.50
N VAL A 367 49.00 -0.55 -47.17
CA VAL A 367 48.51 -1.84 -46.62
C VAL A 367 47.25 -2.23 -47.37
N ASP A 368 47.01 -3.53 -47.53
CA ASP A 368 45.74 -4.01 -48.05
C ASP A 368 44.62 -3.77 -47.01
N THR A 369 43.79 -2.75 -47.27
CA THR A 369 42.74 -2.35 -46.36
C THR A 369 41.56 -3.35 -46.33
N ASP A 370 41.33 -4.08 -47.43
CA ASP A 370 40.22 -5.01 -47.53
C ASP A 370 40.54 -6.28 -46.70
N GLU A 371 41.76 -6.81 -46.79
CA GLU A 371 42.23 -7.91 -45.93
C GLU A 371 42.19 -7.51 -44.44
N LEU A 372 42.57 -6.27 -44.14
CA LEU A 372 42.60 -5.77 -42.76
C LEU A 372 41.20 -5.59 -42.17
N LEU A 373 40.19 -5.21 -43.00
CA LEU A 373 38.81 -5.11 -42.59
C LEU A 373 38.14 -6.47 -42.40
N GLU A 374 38.51 -7.48 -43.23
CA GLU A 374 37.94 -8.82 -43.11
C GLU A 374 38.51 -9.61 -41.93
N GLU A 375 39.83 -9.60 -41.75
CA GLU A 375 40.52 -10.41 -40.72
C GLU A 375 40.75 -9.66 -39.39
N GLY A 376 40.70 -8.34 -39.39
CA GLY A 376 41.03 -7.52 -38.24
C GLY A 376 42.53 -7.57 -37.86
N LEU A 377 42.81 -7.21 -36.59
CA LEU A 377 44.16 -7.26 -36.00
C LEU A 377 44.19 -8.26 -34.84
N PRO A 378 44.25 -9.58 -35.11
CA PRO A 378 44.40 -10.57 -34.05
C PRO A 378 45.77 -10.48 -33.42
N PRO A 379 45.93 -10.88 -32.15
CA PRO A 379 47.21 -10.88 -31.47
C PRO A 379 48.27 -11.72 -32.26
N GLY A 380 49.38 -11.08 -32.59
CA GLY A 380 50.49 -11.74 -33.33
C GLY A 380 50.41 -11.64 -34.85
N LYS A 381 49.41 -10.93 -35.42
CA LYS A 381 49.35 -10.67 -36.87
C LYS A 381 50.56 -9.80 -37.30
N VAL A 382 51.25 -10.24 -38.34
CA VAL A 382 52.34 -9.48 -38.96
C VAL A 382 51.76 -8.59 -40.06
N LEU A 383 51.87 -7.30 -39.88
CA LEU A 383 51.39 -6.29 -40.83
C LEU A 383 52.49 -6.00 -41.85
N VAL A 384 52.28 -6.39 -43.10
CA VAL A 384 53.18 -6.09 -44.19
C VAL A 384 52.74 -4.78 -44.87
N TYR A 385 53.63 -3.82 -44.97
CA TYR A 385 53.34 -2.54 -45.62
C TYR A 385 54.36 -2.26 -46.73
N ARG A 386 53.96 -1.41 -47.69
CA ARG A 386 54.76 -1.12 -48.90
C ARG A 386 56.06 -0.44 -48.54
N GLN A 387 57.14 -0.90 -49.16
CA GLN A 387 58.47 -0.31 -48.99
C GLN A 387 58.50 1.15 -49.41
N GLY A 388 58.93 2.04 -48.52
CA GLY A 388 58.96 3.51 -48.75
C GLY A 388 57.74 4.27 -48.25
N ALA A 389 56.66 3.60 -47.84
CA ALA A 389 55.53 4.21 -47.18
C ALA A 389 55.79 4.42 -45.67
N ALA A 390 55.08 5.34 -45.04
CA ALA A 390 55.20 5.52 -43.62
C ALA A 390 54.66 4.29 -42.88
N ALA A 391 55.34 3.89 -41.79
CA ALA A 391 54.90 2.76 -40.98
C ALA A 391 53.49 3.01 -40.37
N PRO A 392 52.61 2.02 -40.40
CA PRO A 392 51.29 2.12 -39.74
C PRO A 392 51.42 2.58 -38.30
N LYS A 393 50.62 3.57 -37.90
CA LYS A 393 50.64 4.11 -36.53
C LYS A 393 49.32 3.84 -35.85
N MET A 394 49.40 3.33 -34.64
CA MET A 394 48.20 3.27 -33.77
C MET A 394 47.94 4.66 -33.22
N LEU A 395 46.76 5.22 -33.57
CA LEU A 395 46.25 6.43 -32.97
C LEU A 395 45.40 6.01 -31.79
N GLY A 396 45.90 6.17 -30.60
CA GLY A 396 45.16 5.89 -29.35
C GLY A 396 45.14 7.14 -28.49
N ALA A 397 44.14 7.25 -27.62
CA ALA A 397 44.18 8.21 -26.55
C ALA A 397 45.09 7.71 -25.44
N ASP A 398 45.94 8.60 -24.87
CA ASP A 398 46.95 8.20 -23.90
C ASP A 398 46.38 7.73 -22.55
N SER A 399 45.24 8.23 -22.14
CA SER A 399 44.57 7.84 -20.87
C SER A 399 43.09 8.21 -20.87
N LEU A 400 42.32 7.55 -19.98
CA LEU A 400 40.91 7.91 -19.72
C LEU A 400 40.90 9.26 -18.99
N PRO A 401 40.14 10.27 -19.47
CA PRO A 401 39.99 11.53 -18.75
C PRO A 401 39.36 11.32 -17.38
N ALA A 402 39.95 11.87 -16.33
CA ALA A 402 39.48 11.74 -14.95
C ALA A 402 38.09 12.41 -14.73
N GLU A 403 37.68 13.30 -15.65
CA GLU A 403 36.39 13.96 -15.65
C GLU A 403 35.23 12.97 -15.77
N PHE A 404 35.41 11.84 -16.46
CA PHE A 404 34.34 10.81 -16.53
C PHE A 404 34.02 10.21 -15.15
N GLU A 405 35.01 10.01 -14.30
CA GLU A 405 34.80 9.46 -12.95
C GLU A 405 34.13 10.48 -12.04
N LYS A 406 34.58 11.73 -12.09
CA LYS A 406 34.01 12.80 -11.31
C LYS A 406 32.54 13.07 -11.69
N GLU A 407 32.21 13.06 -12.99
CA GLU A 407 30.83 13.26 -13.44
C GLU A 407 29.95 12.06 -13.06
N GLU A 408 30.47 10.85 -13.10
CA GLU A 408 29.78 9.65 -12.66
C GLU A 408 29.45 9.71 -11.16
N GLU A 409 30.41 10.12 -10.32
CA GLU A 409 30.21 10.31 -8.88
C GLU A 409 29.17 11.41 -8.62
N ARG A 410 29.25 12.54 -9.32
CA ARG A 410 28.29 13.63 -9.20
C ARG A 410 26.86 13.22 -9.55
N LEU A 411 26.68 12.46 -10.64
CA LEU A 411 25.37 11.95 -11.03
C LEU A 411 24.79 10.97 -10.01
N LEU A 412 25.64 10.15 -9.36
CA LEU A 412 25.21 9.29 -8.25
C LEU A 412 24.77 10.11 -7.04
N ASP A 413 25.48 11.16 -6.70
CA ASP A 413 25.07 12.10 -5.64
C ASP A 413 23.73 12.78 -5.96
N GLU A 414 23.51 13.16 -7.23
CA GLU A 414 22.24 13.72 -7.70
C GLU A 414 21.10 12.69 -7.58
N PHE A 415 21.35 11.39 -7.84
CA PHE A 415 20.36 10.35 -7.59
C PHE A 415 19.93 10.29 -6.13
N ILE A 416 20.89 10.37 -5.20
CA ILE A 416 20.61 10.39 -3.75
C ILE A 416 19.78 11.61 -3.40
N LEU A 417 20.15 12.77 -3.93
CA LEU A 417 19.42 14.01 -3.67
C LEU A 417 17.98 13.96 -4.16
N VAL A 418 17.77 13.48 -5.39
CA VAL A 418 16.45 13.44 -6.05
C VAL A 418 15.59 12.32 -5.48
N SER A 419 16.14 11.12 -5.28
CA SER A 419 15.40 9.98 -4.75
C SER A 419 15.02 10.13 -3.28
N GLY A 420 15.80 10.92 -2.51
CA GLY A 420 15.67 11.05 -1.06
C GLY A 420 16.09 9.80 -0.29
N VAL A 421 16.84 8.90 -0.93
CA VAL A 421 17.34 7.66 -0.32
C VAL A 421 18.86 7.68 -0.36
N SER A 422 19.52 7.62 0.80
CA SER A 422 20.97 7.62 0.87
C SER A 422 21.56 6.26 0.49
N GLU A 423 22.85 6.27 0.10
CA GLU A 423 23.62 5.04 -0.19
C GLU A 423 23.72 4.11 1.04
N LEU A 424 23.62 4.63 2.25
CA LEU A 424 23.61 3.84 3.48
C LEU A 424 22.45 2.82 3.51
N SER A 425 21.36 3.11 2.82
CA SER A 425 20.22 2.20 2.69
C SER A 425 20.42 1.13 1.61
N SER A 426 21.30 1.37 0.63
CA SER A 426 21.44 0.53 -0.56
C SER A 426 22.75 -0.24 -0.68
N THR A 427 23.83 0.14 0.01
CA THR A 427 25.17 -0.42 -0.22
C THR A 427 25.94 -0.65 1.07
N THR A 428 26.59 -1.82 1.17
CA THR A 428 27.45 -2.22 2.29
C THR A 428 28.80 -1.46 2.34
N GLN A 429 29.12 -0.67 1.31
CA GLN A 429 30.36 0.10 1.23
C GLN A 429 30.08 1.55 1.61
N ASN A 430 30.53 1.94 2.80
CA ASN A 430 30.49 3.32 3.29
C ASN A 430 31.39 4.23 2.44
N ARG A 431 30.82 4.97 1.49
CA ARG A 431 31.50 6.12 0.86
C ARG A 431 31.54 7.33 1.80
N THR A 432 30.68 7.36 2.80
CA THR A 432 30.69 8.40 3.83
C THR A 432 31.78 8.09 4.86
N HIS A 433 32.68 9.03 5.08
CA HIS A 433 33.71 8.96 6.13
C HIS A 433 33.16 9.01 7.57
N VAL A 434 31.84 8.82 7.74
CA VAL A 434 31.18 8.80 9.03
C VAL A 434 31.30 7.42 9.65
N THR A 435 32.23 7.29 10.60
CA THR A 435 32.50 6.04 11.33
C THR A 435 31.79 5.99 12.68
N SER A 436 31.20 7.11 13.14
CA SER A 436 30.49 7.21 14.40
C SER A 436 29.08 6.65 14.28
N ALA A 437 28.66 5.79 15.21
CA ALA A 437 27.30 5.26 15.27
C ALA A 437 26.25 6.38 15.35
N THR A 438 26.52 7.45 16.10
CA THR A 438 25.67 8.64 16.22
C THR A 438 25.54 9.40 14.89
N GLY A 439 26.65 9.51 14.13
CA GLY A 439 26.64 10.14 12.82
C GLY A 439 25.83 9.35 11.78
N LEU A 440 25.92 8.02 11.81
CA LEU A 440 25.10 7.15 10.97
C LEU A 440 23.61 7.26 11.32
N GLN A 441 23.31 7.36 12.61
CA GLN A 441 21.93 7.56 13.09
C GLN A 441 21.33 8.87 12.56
N LEU A 442 22.08 9.97 12.63
CA LEU A 442 21.65 11.27 12.11
C LEU A 442 21.39 11.25 10.60
N LEU A 443 22.18 10.49 9.82
CA LEU A 443 21.94 10.35 8.39
C LEU A 443 20.66 9.55 8.09
N ILE A 444 20.39 8.50 8.87
CA ILE A 444 19.13 7.73 8.75
C ILE A 444 17.93 8.63 9.08
N ASP A 445 18.03 9.42 10.15
CA ASP A 445 16.96 10.34 10.56
C ASP A 445 16.72 11.45 9.51
N LEU A 446 17.77 11.89 8.82
CA LEU A 446 17.66 12.83 7.70
C LEU A 446 16.91 12.22 6.50
N ASP A 447 17.20 10.97 6.17
CA ASP A 447 16.49 10.24 5.10
C ASP A 447 15.01 10.06 5.45
N ASP A 448 14.71 9.70 6.69
CA ASP A 448 13.33 9.53 7.16
C ASP A 448 12.57 10.86 7.08
N THR A 449 13.22 11.99 7.40
CA THR A 449 12.64 13.33 7.26
C THR A 449 12.29 13.67 5.81
N ARG A 450 13.11 13.25 4.84
CA ARG A 450 12.81 13.46 3.40
C ARG A 450 11.58 12.69 2.92
N LEU A 451 11.31 11.54 3.52
CA LEU A 451 10.14 10.70 3.22
C LEU A 451 8.88 11.12 3.99
N ALA A 452 8.99 11.98 5.00
CA ALA A 452 7.90 12.32 5.91
C ALA A 452 6.62 12.77 5.19
N VAL A 453 6.73 13.58 4.14
CA VAL A 453 5.57 14.06 3.37
C VAL A 453 4.83 12.90 2.68
N THR A 454 5.57 11.97 2.10
CA THR A 454 4.98 10.77 1.47
C THR A 454 4.35 9.86 2.52
N VAL A 455 5.03 9.66 3.66
CA VAL A 455 4.51 8.92 4.82
C VAL A 455 3.19 9.50 5.31
N ASP A 456 3.08 10.82 5.44
CA ASP A 456 1.84 11.48 5.85
C ASP A 456 0.71 11.30 4.83
N SER A 457 1.04 11.26 3.54
CA SER A 457 0.06 10.97 2.49
C SER A 457 -0.48 9.54 2.61
N VAL A 458 0.41 8.56 2.84
CA VAL A 458 0.04 7.15 3.09
C VAL A 458 -0.83 7.07 4.34
N LYS A 459 -0.41 7.64 5.47
CA LYS A 459 -1.17 7.65 6.73
C LYS A 459 -2.59 8.23 6.51
N ARG A 460 -2.70 9.36 5.82
CA ARG A 460 -4.03 9.97 5.52
C ARG A 460 -4.91 9.06 4.67
N ALA A 461 -4.34 8.39 3.67
CA ALA A 461 -5.08 7.43 2.85
C ALA A 461 -5.56 6.22 3.68
N LEU A 462 -4.69 5.64 4.51
CA LEU A 462 -5.04 4.52 5.38
C LEU A 462 -6.14 4.89 6.39
N LYS A 463 -6.06 6.10 6.99
CA LYS A 463 -7.11 6.62 7.86
C LYS A 463 -8.46 6.73 7.13
N ALA A 464 -8.46 7.20 5.89
CA ALA A 464 -9.67 7.31 5.09
C ALA A 464 -10.24 5.93 4.71
N VAL A 465 -9.39 4.95 4.40
CA VAL A 465 -9.79 3.55 4.16
C VAL A 465 -10.44 2.97 5.41
N GLY A 466 -9.81 3.12 6.59
CA GLY A 466 -10.38 2.64 7.86
C GLY A 466 -11.76 3.24 8.15
N LYS A 467 -11.94 4.54 7.90
CA LYS A 467 -13.25 5.20 8.01
C LYS A 467 -14.30 4.58 7.09
N GLN A 468 -13.95 4.34 5.82
CA GLN A 468 -14.87 3.71 4.87
C GLN A 468 -15.22 2.27 5.28
N VAL A 469 -14.25 1.49 5.77
CA VAL A 469 -14.48 0.13 6.28
C VAL A 469 -15.51 0.14 7.41
N LEU A 470 -15.35 0.99 8.42
CA LEU A 470 -16.27 1.09 9.55
C LEU A 470 -17.68 1.53 9.12
N ARG A 471 -17.79 2.48 8.18
CA ARG A 471 -19.07 2.91 7.61
C ARG A 471 -19.78 1.79 6.88
N LEU A 472 -19.06 1.01 6.07
CA LEU A 472 -19.62 -0.16 5.40
C LEU A 472 -20.09 -1.22 6.39
N MET A 473 -19.31 -1.49 7.44
CA MET A 473 -19.69 -2.41 8.50
C MET A 473 -20.94 -1.92 9.24
N ARG A 474 -21.04 -0.62 9.54
CA ARG A 474 -22.25 -0.02 10.15
C ARG A 474 -23.47 -0.13 9.25
N GLN A 475 -23.31 0.06 7.94
CA GLN A 475 -24.40 0.05 6.97
C GLN A 475 -24.90 -1.36 6.64
N PHE A 476 -24.02 -2.34 6.54
CA PHE A 476 -24.31 -3.66 5.96
C PHE A 476 -24.12 -4.85 6.91
N ALA A 477 -23.42 -4.69 8.02
CA ALA A 477 -23.28 -5.79 8.98
C ALA A 477 -24.65 -6.05 9.64
N GLY A 478 -25.12 -7.29 9.54
CA GLY A 478 -26.38 -7.71 10.13
C GLY A 478 -26.38 -7.65 11.67
N ALA A 479 -27.55 -7.97 12.28
CA ALA A 479 -27.83 -7.79 13.71
C ALA A 479 -27.03 -8.81 14.52
N HIS A 480 -26.19 -9.47 14.48
CA HIS A 480 -25.32 -10.38 15.30
C HIS A 480 -24.31 -11.11 14.42
N ARG A 481 -23.17 -10.49 14.25
CA ARG A 481 -22.08 -11.10 13.53
C ARG A 481 -21.04 -11.68 14.49
N LEU A 482 -20.66 -12.93 14.27
CA LEU A 482 -19.61 -13.58 15.04
C LEU A 482 -18.25 -13.15 14.48
N MET A 483 -17.41 -12.59 15.34
CA MET A 483 -16.05 -12.26 15.00
C MET A 483 -15.07 -13.02 15.87
N ARG A 484 -14.06 -13.58 15.22
CA ARG A 484 -12.94 -14.22 15.89
C ARG A 484 -11.91 -13.15 16.24
N MET A 485 -11.63 -12.97 17.51
CA MET A 485 -10.63 -12.03 17.99
C MET A 485 -9.49 -12.77 18.66
N THR A 486 -8.31 -12.27 18.49
CA THR A 486 -7.16 -12.68 19.28
C THR A 486 -7.04 -11.71 20.45
N GLY A 487 -7.53 -12.14 21.63
CA GLY A 487 -7.46 -11.36 22.87
C GLY A 487 -6.05 -11.24 23.41
N GLU A 488 -5.89 -10.45 24.49
CA GLU A 488 -4.65 -10.39 25.25
C GLU A 488 -4.23 -11.80 25.68
N GLY A 489 -2.97 -12.20 25.40
CA GLY A 489 -2.46 -13.54 25.66
C GLY A 489 -2.69 -14.57 24.55
N LYS A 490 -2.98 -14.13 23.30
CA LYS A 490 -3.20 -15.00 22.11
C LYS A 490 -4.37 -15.98 22.23
N ARG A 491 -5.28 -15.78 23.17
CA ARG A 491 -6.52 -16.55 23.26
C ARG A 491 -7.47 -16.11 22.17
N VAL A 492 -8.09 -17.06 21.49
CA VAL A 492 -9.13 -16.79 20.51
C VAL A 492 -10.44 -16.59 21.27
N GLU A 493 -10.91 -15.36 21.27
CA GLU A 493 -12.20 -14.99 21.84
C GLU A 493 -13.22 -14.81 20.69
N LEU A 494 -14.41 -15.34 20.88
CA LEU A 494 -15.50 -15.20 19.93
C LEU A 494 -16.44 -14.10 20.46
N TYR A 495 -16.50 -12.99 19.73
CA TYR A 495 -17.41 -11.89 20.06
C TYR A 495 -18.54 -11.79 19.05
N TYR A 496 -19.74 -11.56 19.57
CA TYR A 496 -20.86 -11.14 18.75
C TYR A 496 -20.93 -9.62 18.76
N PHE A 497 -20.95 -9.01 17.59
CA PHE A 497 -21.16 -7.57 17.46
C PHE A 497 -22.29 -7.29 16.47
N SER A 498 -22.92 -6.13 16.61
CA SER A 498 -23.94 -5.63 15.71
C SER A 498 -23.51 -4.30 15.09
N SER A 499 -24.18 -3.91 14.03
CA SER A 499 -23.96 -2.61 13.39
C SER A 499 -24.15 -1.42 14.36
N SER A 500 -25.00 -1.57 15.39
CA SER A 500 -25.24 -0.56 16.44
C SER A 500 -24.05 -0.39 17.39
N ASP A 501 -23.14 -1.35 17.46
CA ASP A 501 -21.96 -1.28 18.33
C ASP A 501 -20.82 -0.45 17.70
N ILE A 502 -20.94 -0.05 16.44
CA ILE A 502 -19.98 0.80 15.74
C ILE A 502 -20.52 2.25 15.77
N THR A 503 -20.33 2.95 16.88
CA THR A 503 -20.82 4.32 17.07
C THR A 503 -19.88 5.36 16.46
N SER A 504 -18.57 5.17 16.56
CA SER A 504 -17.56 6.10 16.06
C SER A 504 -16.88 5.57 14.80
N ASP A 505 -16.61 6.45 13.85
CA ASP A 505 -15.76 6.20 12.67
C ASP A 505 -14.46 7.02 12.70
N ASP A 506 -14.12 7.62 13.86
CA ASP A 506 -12.88 8.39 13.99
C ASP A 506 -11.68 7.47 14.21
N VAL A 507 -11.10 7.07 13.09
CA VAL A 507 -9.87 6.26 13.06
C VAL A 507 -8.68 7.14 13.37
N VAL A 508 -7.89 6.72 14.35
CA VAL A 508 -6.65 7.37 14.77
C VAL A 508 -5.55 6.33 14.72
N PHE A 509 -4.35 6.77 14.44
CA PHE A 509 -3.20 5.90 14.62
C PHE A 509 -2.76 5.94 16.07
N GLU A 510 -2.47 4.79 16.64
CA GLU A 510 -1.78 4.74 17.91
C GLU A 510 -0.48 5.55 17.77
N ALA A 511 -0.29 6.51 18.64
CA ALA A 511 0.95 7.27 18.74
C ALA A 511 2.05 6.36 19.32
N GLU A 512 2.41 5.31 18.57
CA GLU A 512 3.75 4.75 18.75
C GLU A 512 4.68 5.88 18.33
N THR A 513 5.50 6.32 19.28
CA THR A 513 6.56 7.31 19.05
C THR A 513 7.24 6.95 17.75
N ASP A 514 7.20 7.84 16.75
CA ASP A 514 7.76 7.59 15.39
C ASP A 514 9.24 7.14 15.48
N GLU A 515 9.90 7.45 16.58
CA GLU A 515 11.27 7.00 16.92
C GLU A 515 11.39 5.51 17.22
N ALA A 516 10.31 4.83 17.64
CA ALA A 516 10.33 3.41 18.03
C ALA A 516 10.04 2.43 16.87
N ASN A 517 9.83 2.92 15.65
CA ASN A 517 9.41 2.07 14.52
C ASN A 517 10.49 1.11 14.00
N SER A 518 11.77 1.35 14.27
CA SER A 518 12.83 0.40 13.98
C SER A 518 13.02 -0.56 15.16
N PRO A 519 13.03 -1.90 14.94
CA PRO A 519 13.32 -2.87 16.02
C PRO A 519 14.66 -2.60 16.72
N ALA A 520 15.63 -2.05 16.00
CA ALA A 520 16.93 -1.66 16.54
C ALA A 520 16.81 -0.41 17.42
N LYS A 521 16.07 0.62 16.98
CA LYS A 521 15.81 1.84 17.77
C LYS A 521 15.01 1.51 19.03
N ARG A 522 13.98 0.65 18.93
CA ARG A 522 13.19 0.18 20.09
C ARG A 522 14.06 -0.54 21.11
N ARG A 523 14.95 -1.42 20.68
CA ARG A 523 15.91 -2.08 21.58
C ARG A 523 16.86 -1.07 22.25
N SER A 524 17.40 -0.13 21.47
CA SER A 524 18.29 0.92 22.01
C SER A 524 17.58 1.77 23.06
N LEU A 525 16.34 2.20 22.79
CA LEU A 525 15.53 2.98 23.72
C LEU A 525 15.22 2.21 25.01
N ILE A 526 14.87 0.92 24.90
CA ILE A 526 14.61 0.06 26.07
C ILE A 526 15.89 -0.12 26.89
N TYR A 527 17.05 -0.31 26.26
CA TYR A 527 18.33 -0.39 26.95
C TYR A 527 18.68 0.93 27.66
N GLU A 528 18.38 2.06 27.04
CA GLU A 528 18.62 3.38 27.63
C GLU A 528 17.70 3.61 28.83
N MET A 529 16.40 3.29 28.73
CA MET A 529 15.46 3.34 29.85
C MET A 529 15.88 2.40 30.99
N TYR A 530 16.40 1.20 30.67
CA TYR A 530 16.92 0.27 31.66
C TYR A 530 18.15 0.86 32.37
N ARG A 531 19.08 1.49 31.65
CA ARG A 531 20.26 2.15 32.22
C ARG A 531 19.92 3.38 33.08
N MET A 532 18.81 4.06 32.78
CA MET A 532 18.29 5.17 33.57
C MET A 532 17.56 4.71 34.84
N GLY A 533 17.40 3.39 35.05
CA GLY A 533 16.70 2.86 36.22
C GLY A 533 15.17 3.03 36.18
N LEU A 534 14.58 3.40 35.01
CA LEU A 534 13.14 3.66 34.89
C LEU A 534 12.27 2.40 35.10
N PHE A 535 12.85 1.22 35.01
CA PHE A 535 12.17 -0.06 35.24
C PHE A 535 12.34 -0.61 36.66
N GLU A 536 13.11 0.10 37.53
CA GLU A 536 13.33 -0.30 38.91
C GLU A 536 12.18 0.19 39.80
N GLY A 537 11.66 -0.69 40.65
CA GLY A 537 10.68 -0.32 41.67
C GLY A 537 11.34 0.39 42.84
N GLU A 538 10.54 0.79 43.87
CA GLU A 538 11.03 1.43 45.09
C GLU A 538 12.09 0.60 45.81
N ASP A 539 12.12 -0.72 45.61
CA ASP A 539 13.08 -1.66 46.19
C ASP A 539 14.38 -1.81 45.36
N GLY A 540 14.58 -1.02 44.28
CA GLY A 540 15.74 -1.12 43.38
C GLY A 540 15.79 -2.43 42.56
N LYS A 541 14.70 -3.19 42.52
CA LYS A 541 14.59 -4.43 41.75
C LYS A 541 13.54 -4.31 40.65
N VAL A 542 13.86 -4.91 39.51
CA VAL A 542 12.89 -5.01 38.38
C VAL A 542 11.86 -6.07 38.72
N SER A 543 10.57 -5.71 38.74
CA SER A 543 9.48 -6.64 39.02
C SER A 543 9.38 -7.70 37.91
N ALA A 544 8.82 -8.89 38.22
CA ALA A 544 8.62 -9.94 37.23
C ALA A 544 7.70 -9.48 36.10
N GLU A 545 6.70 -8.69 36.40
CA GLU A 545 5.75 -8.11 35.44
C GLU A 545 6.43 -7.09 34.51
N THR A 546 7.29 -6.22 35.05
CA THR A 546 8.05 -5.26 34.24
C THR A 546 9.05 -5.97 33.33
N ARG A 547 9.68 -7.06 33.82
CA ARG A 547 10.57 -7.89 33.01
C ARG A 547 9.85 -8.53 31.84
N GLU A 548 8.66 -9.08 32.06
CA GLU A 548 7.83 -9.70 31.01
C GLU A 548 7.45 -8.65 29.95
N ARG A 549 7.00 -7.46 30.36
CA ARG A 549 6.69 -6.34 29.46
C ARG A 549 7.91 -5.88 28.64
N VAL A 550 9.08 -5.84 29.26
CA VAL A 550 10.34 -5.50 28.56
C VAL A 550 10.71 -6.56 27.53
N LEU A 551 10.56 -7.84 27.85
CA LEU A 551 10.81 -8.95 26.92
C LEU A 551 9.81 -8.97 25.77
N ASP A 552 8.55 -8.69 26.02
CA ASP A 552 7.53 -8.53 24.98
C ASP A 552 7.86 -7.36 24.04
N ALA A 553 8.25 -6.22 24.61
CA ALA A 553 8.64 -5.03 23.85
C ALA A 553 9.92 -5.24 23.02
N LEU A 554 10.82 -6.11 23.47
CA LEU A 554 12.03 -6.51 22.74
C LEU A 554 11.74 -7.54 21.62
N GLY A 555 10.50 -8.09 21.57
CA GLY A 555 10.09 -9.10 20.60
C GLY A 555 10.42 -10.54 21.02
N TYR A 556 10.83 -10.75 22.29
CA TYR A 556 11.08 -12.08 22.85
C TYR A 556 9.90 -12.66 23.64
N GLY A 557 8.77 -11.96 23.73
CA GLY A 557 7.58 -12.36 24.48
C GLY A 557 6.90 -13.64 24.00
N GLY A 558 7.29 -14.18 22.85
CA GLY A 558 6.76 -15.46 22.35
C GLY A 558 7.38 -16.71 22.97
N LEU A 559 8.45 -16.58 23.75
CA LEU A 559 9.19 -17.73 24.28
C LEU A 559 8.62 -18.28 25.61
N ASP A 560 7.96 -17.41 26.40
CA ASP A 560 7.50 -17.81 27.74
C ASP A 560 6.01 -17.52 28.05
N SER A 561 5.31 -16.72 27.24
CA SER A 561 3.99 -16.18 27.59
C SER A 561 2.85 -17.21 27.72
N THR A 562 3.00 -18.41 27.14
CA THR A 562 2.00 -19.48 27.24
C THR A 562 2.35 -20.57 28.25
N ARG A 563 3.57 -20.57 28.76
CA ARG A 563 4.07 -21.60 29.69
C ARG A 563 4.64 -21.02 31.00
N GLY A 564 4.70 -19.71 31.16
CA GLY A 564 5.14 -19.09 32.40
C GLY A 564 4.20 -19.41 33.54
N LEU A 565 4.72 -19.94 34.65
CA LEU A 565 3.94 -20.24 35.86
C LEU A 565 3.13 -19.03 36.31
N LEU A 566 3.66 -17.83 36.22
CA LEU A 566 2.98 -16.60 36.60
C LEU A 566 1.73 -16.34 35.73
N THR A 567 1.83 -16.56 34.41
CA THR A 567 0.71 -16.41 33.46
C THR A 567 -0.37 -17.48 33.72
N LEU A 568 0.03 -18.70 34.05
CA LEU A 568 -0.91 -19.75 34.43
C LEU A 568 -1.67 -19.40 35.72
N HIS A 569 -1.00 -18.84 36.74
CA HIS A 569 -1.64 -18.37 37.96
C HIS A 569 -2.57 -17.18 37.72
N LYS A 570 -2.18 -16.20 36.91
CA LYS A 570 -3.07 -15.11 36.53
C LYS A 570 -4.30 -15.57 35.77
N ASN A 571 -4.14 -16.52 34.84
CA ASN A 571 -5.24 -17.11 34.10
C ASN A 571 -6.20 -17.89 35.01
N LYS A 572 -5.66 -18.68 35.97
CA LYS A 572 -6.44 -19.39 36.97
C LYS A 572 -7.22 -18.42 37.86
N ALA A 573 -6.57 -17.34 38.34
CA ALA A 573 -7.22 -16.32 39.13
C ALA A 573 -8.34 -15.60 38.37
N SER A 574 -8.14 -15.36 37.07
CA SER A 574 -9.17 -14.75 36.20
C SER A 574 -10.37 -15.69 35.99
N GLU A 575 -10.14 -17.00 35.87
CA GLU A 575 -11.20 -17.99 35.80
C GLU A 575 -11.95 -18.12 37.14
N GLU A 576 -11.23 -18.06 38.24
CA GLU A 576 -11.81 -18.01 39.58
C GLU A 576 -12.66 -16.75 39.80
N ASN A 577 -12.29 -15.60 39.24
CA ASN A 577 -13.11 -14.40 39.27
C ASN A 577 -14.50 -14.63 38.66
N LEU A 578 -14.59 -15.33 37.53
CA LEU A 578 -15.87 -15.65 36.90
C LEU A 578 -16.72 -16.60 37.76
N ARG A 579 -16.10 -17.57 38.42
CA ARG A 579 -16.78 -18.54 39.29
C ARG A 579 -17.21 -17.91 40.61
N LEU A 580 -16.41 -17.01 41.21
CA LEU A 580 -16.71 -16.32 42.46
C LEU A 580 -17.96 -15.41 42.39
N VAL A 581 -18.37 -15.02 41.15
CA VAL A 581 -19.63 -14.30 40.96
C VAL A 581 -20.85 -15.19 41.35
N THR A 582 -20.78 -16.49 41.06
CA THR A 582 -21.90 -17.44 41.26
C THR A 582 -21.71 -18.35 42.45
N GLU A 583 -20.49 -18.84 42.74
CA GLU A 583 -20.17 -19.86 43.77
C GLU A 583 -18.99 -19.42 44.65
N GLU A 584 -18.80 -20.09 45.79
CA GLU A 584 -17.60 -19.94 46.59
C GLU A 584 -16.49 -20.84 46.01
N VAL A 585 -15.29 -20.30 45.89
CA VAL A 585 -14.09 -21.00 45.40
C VAL A 585 -13.08 -21.08 46.55
N ASP A 586 -12.49 -22.25 46.78
CA ASP A 586 -11.40 -22.42 47.75
C ASP A 586 -10.04 -22.12 47.09
N THR A 587 -9.06 -21.71 47.92
CA THR A 587 -7.67 -21.49 47.50
C THR A 587 -6.93 -22.82 47.42
N ASP A 588 -6.04 -22.94 46.40
CA ASP A 588 -5.22 -24.15 46.20
C ASP A 588 -3.82 -23.94 46.84
N GLU A 589 -3.24 -25.00 47.36
CA GLU A 589 -1.93 -24.96 48.01
C GLU A 589 -0.80 -24.55 47.05
N PHE A 590 -0.95 -24.88 45.78
CA PHE A 590 0.03 -24.55 44.73
C PHE A 590 -0.12 -23.16 44.14
N ASP A 591 -1.10 -22.38 44.58
CA ASP A 591 -1.34 -21.04 44.03
C ASP A 591 -0.22 -20.07 44.42
N ASP A 592 0.16 -19.19 43.44
CA ASP A 592 0.93 -18.00 43.75
C ASP A 592 -0.01 -16.93 44.34
N ASP A 593 -0.06 -16.92 45.67
CA ASP A 593 -0.96 -16.05 46.42
C ASP A 593 -0.77 -14.58 46.07
N ALA A 594 0.45 -14.13 45.70
CA ALA A 594 0.70 -12.76 45.32
C ALA A 594 0.07 -12.40 43.98
N ALA A 595 0.17 -13.30 42.99
CA ALA A 595 -0.42 -13.15 41.68
C ALA A 595 -1.96 -13.20 41.75
N HIS A 596 -2.54 -14.11 42.55
CA HIS A 596 -3.98 -14.23 42.77
C HIS A 596 -4.55 -12.99 43.46
N ILE A 597 -3.93 -12.50 44.53
CA ILE A 597 -4.35 -11.26 45.24
C ILE A 597 -4.36 -10.09 44.27
N ALA A 598 -3.33 -9.94 43.46
CA ALA A 598 -3.24 -8.83 42.50
C ALA A 598 -4.38 -8.90 41.44
N GLU A 599 -4.66 -10.08 40.89
CA GLU A 599 -5.67 -10.25 39.85
C GLU A 599 -7.10 -10.14 40.39
N HIS A 600 -7.39 -10.71 41.57
CA HIS A 600 -8.69 -10.52 42.24
C HIS A 600 -8.94 -9.06 42.64
N THR A 601 -7.91 -8.36 43.13
CA THR A 601 -8.01 -6.93 43.43
C THR A 601 -8.27 -6.10 42.16
N ARG A 602 -7.58 -6.41 41.07
CA ARG A 602 -7.80 -5.78 39.76
C ARG A 602 -9.25 -5.96 39.29
N TYR A 603 -9.81 -7.17 39.41
CA TYR A 603 -11.20 -7.45 39.06
C TYR A 603 -12.18 -6.68 39.97
N LEU A 604 -11.94 -6.63 41.29
CA LEU A 604 -12.76 -5.85 42.23
C LEU A 604 -12.78 -4.35 41.94
N LEU A 605 -11.72 -3.81 41.33
CA LEU A 605 -11.61 -2.41 40.92
C LEU A 605 -12.18 -2.17 39.52
N SER A 606 -12.53 -3.22 38.79
CA SER A 606 -13.08 -3.12 37.45
C SER A 606 -14.57 -2.71 37.45
N ASP A 607 -15.00 -2.09 36.34
CA ASP A 607 -16.41 -1.71 36.17
C ASP A 607 -17.33 -2.91 35.95
N GLU A 608 -16.80 -4.06 35.52
CA GLU A 608 -17.54 -5.32 35.45
C GLU A 608 -18.02 -5.78 36.83
N PHE A 609 -17.17 -5.63 37.84
CA PHE A 609 -17.53 -5.98 39.20
C PHE A 609 -18.63 -5.07 39.78
N LYS A 610 -18.72 -3.82 39.36
CA LYS A 610 -19.80 -2.91 39.79
C LYS A 610 -21.20 -3.44 39.45
N LYS A 611 -21.31 -4.27 38.41
CA LYS A 611 -22.57 -4.94 38.05
C LYS A 611 -22.89 -6.13 38.96
N ASN A 612 -21.88 -6.68 39.66
CA ASN A 612 -21.94 -7.89 40.47
C ASN A 612 -21.65 -7.66 41.98
N MET A 613 -22.01 -6.48 42.51
CA MET A 613 -21.73 -6.07 43.89
C MET A 613 -22.23 -7.08 44.97
N ALA A 614 -23.23 -7.88 44.68
CA ALA A 614 -23.71 -8.94 45.58
C ALA A 614 -22.66 -10.03 45.85
N ALA A 615 -21.69 -10.22 44.98
CA ALA A 615 -20.60 -11.18 45.14
C ALA A 615 -19.45 -10.66 46.01
N LYS A 616 -19.40 -9.40 46.40
CA LYS A 616 -18.31 -8.75 47.16
C LYS A 616 -17.92 -9.53 48.44
N PRO A 617 -18.85 -10.06 49.26
CA PRO A 617 -18.46 -10.82 50.46
C PRO A 617 -17.66 -12.08 50.16
N ARG A 618 -17.99 -12.77 49.04
CA ARG A 618 -17.29 -13.96 48.57
C ARG A 618 -15.86 -13.65 48.13
N PHE A 619 -15.68 -12.60 47.36
CA PHE A 619 -14.36 -12.14 46.94
C PHE A 619 -13.49 -11.73 48.13
N LEU A 620 -14.03 -10.99 49.08
CA LEU A 620 -13.28 -10.59 50.30
C LEU A 620 -12.91 -11.82 51.18
N ALA A 621 -13.78 -12.82 51.27
CA ALA A 621 -13.49 -14.08 51.98
C ALA A 621 -12.36 -14.86 51.28
N HIS A 622 -12.40 -14.95 49.94
CA HIS A 622 -11.38 -15.63 49.15
C HIS A 622 -10.03 -14.92 49.23
N LEU A 623 -9.99 -13.57 49.09
CA LEU A 623 -8.78 -12.78 49.27
C LEU A 623 -8.13 -12.96 50.65
N ARG A 624 -8.94 -13.00 51.74
CA ARG A 624 -8.42 -13.26 53.08
C ARG A 624 -7.80 -14.66 53.22
N ARG A 625 -8.31 -15.64 52.52
CA ARG A 625 -7.71 -16.99 52.48
C ARG A 625 -6.34 -16.96 51.81
N HIS A 626 -6.18 -16.27 50.66
CA HIS A 626 -4.88 -16.10 50.04
C HIS A 626 -3.89 -15.29 50.90
N GLU A 627 -4.35 -14.25 51.60
CA GLU A 627 -3.49 -13.52 52.54
C GLU A 627 -2.99 -14.37 53.68
N LEU A 628 -3.86 -15.23 54.26
CA LEU A 628 -3.48 -16.16 55.31
C LEU A 628 -2.52 -17.24 54.80
N GLN A 629 -2.75 -17.78 53.60
CA GLN A 629 -1.88 -18.75 52.95
C GLN A 629 -0.49 -18.17 52.67
N LYS A 630 -0.44 -16.94 52.13
CA LYS A 630 0.81 -16.19 51.91
C LYS A 630 1.61 -15.99 53.22
N LYS A 631 0.92 -15.63 54.31
CA LYS A 631 1.58 -15.48 55.63
C LYS A 631 2.12 -16.81 56.13
N ARG A 632 1.42 -17.94 55.95
CA ARG A 632 1.91 -19.30 56.33
C ARG A 632 3.15 -19.65 55.52
N LYS A 633 3.11 -19.54 54.18
CA LYS A 633 4.24 -19.85 53.31
C LYS A 633 5.48 -18.97 53.61
N ASN A 634 5.31 -17.72 54.02
CA ASN A 634 6.42 -16.83 54.40
C ASN A 634 6.95 -17.11 55.83
N GLY A 635 6.08 -17.50 56.78
CA GLY A 635 6.48 -17.88 58.13
C GLY A 635 7.25 -19.20 58.20
N GLU A 636 6.98 -20.16 57.32
CA GLU A 636 7.76 -21.38 57.18
C GLU A 636 9.16 -21.14 56.62
N LYS A 637 9.33 -20.14 55.73
CA LYS A 637 10.64 -19.75 55.20
C LYS A 637 11.54 -19.04 56.22
N GLU A 638 10.97 -18.40 57.24
CA GLU A 638 11.76 -17.78 58.35
C GLU A 638 12.20 -18.83 59.41
N THR A 639 11.56 -20.01 59.45
CA THR A 639 11.94 -21.10 60.36
C THR A 639 12.93 -22.08 59.75
N GLU A 640 13.15 -22.09 58.43
CA GLU A 640 14.13 -22.93 57.73
C GLU A 640 15.48 -22.20 57.44
N ASN A 641 15.63 -20.93 57.73
CA ASN A 641 16.89 -20.15 57.71
C ASN A 641 17.36 -19.89 59.14
#